data_8ae043855e52ba675c370a789e704ad7
#
_entry.id   8ae043855e52ba675c370a789e704ad7
#
_cell.length_a   1.000
_cell.length_b   1.000
_cell.length_c   1.000
_cell.angle_alpha   90.00
_cell.angle_beta   90.00
_cell.angle_gamma   90.00
#
_symmetry.space_group_name_H-M   'P 1'
#
loop_
_entity.id
_entity.type
_entity.pdbx_description
1 polymer ?
#
loop_
_entity_poly.entity_id
_entity_poly.type
_entity_poly.pdbx_seq_one_letter_code
_entity_poly.pdbx_strand_id
1 'polypeptide(L)'
;MVSAVPPEIADWFSGRGWRVRRHQAEMLAASDAGKHAMLVADTGAGKTLAGFLPTLAAFTPSRIADGARPEGLHTLYISPLKALAHDVQRNLVTPVEEMGLDIRVETRSGDTSSDKKRRQRSKPPNVLLTTPESLSLLLSYPESFDLFAGLKRVVVDEVHAFATQKRGDMLALSLSRLQAIAPSMQRAALSATVADPEAFQGWVAPWGDIDQVELVIGEEGAEPQVEILLPDEERVPWGGHAATWSIPQLYGRIRKNRTTLVFTNTRFLAEYIFQHLWDANHDNLPIGIHHGSLSKEARRKVEAAMAAGELRALVCTASLDLGVDWGDIDLVVQMGAPKGSSRLLQRIGRANHRLDSPSRALLVPGNRFEFLEATAARDAVKEGMRDGEDFRPGGLDVLAQHVMACACAAPFDEAALLREIRSCLPYAGVDESVWGRVLEFVATGGYALRAYDKFKRITKDGDGLWRLSHPEHAHRHRMNAGIILDAEMLEVRFRNGRSLGKVEERFAASLRPGDTFQFSGVNVEVEQLKDMELIVRASAKSAMIPSYGGLRLPLTTHLADRVRTMLTDRAGWARFPDDVREWLEVQDWRSHLPGPDNLLVESFPHAKRHYTVYYTFVGWNANQSLGMLITKRMDEMGLMPGGFVANDYSLAVWGLKPVTDPAPLLSPDILTEEFIDWVQDSHLLRRAFREVAVIGGLVERQHPGKRKTGRQVTFSTDLIYDVLRKYEPDHVLIEAAWADARARMTDIGRLGDLLDTAAEKLDFVELDRVSPLAVPVMVMIGRESVPQGAQDDELLLEAESLAGAAMRVDGVPEESDRSN
;
A
#
# COMPACT_ATOMS: atom_id res chain seq x y z
N MET A 1 18.26 -23.73 -26.80
CA MET A 1 17.70 -25.09 -26.70
C MET A 1 16.69 -25.06 -25.55
N VAL A 2 15.42 -25.34 -25.83
CA VAL A 2 14.41 -25.45 -24.78
C VAL A 2 14.82 -26.64 -23.91
N SER A 3 15.09 -26.43 -22.63
CA SER A 3 15.39 -27.52 -21.69
C SER A 3 14.23 -28.52 -21.73
N ALA A 4 14.52 -29.79 -21.85
CA ALA A 4 13.48 -30.83 -21.84
C ALA A 4 12.87 -30.86 -20.43
N VAL A 5 11.55 -30.65 -20.35
CA VAL A 5 10.80 -30.82 -19.11
C VAL A 5 10.99 -32.27 -18.63
N PRO A 6 11.36 -32.51 -17.36
CA PRO A 6 11.47 -33.87 -16.83
C PRO A 6 10.22 -34.70 -17.09
N PRO A 7 10.35 -36.00 -17.48
CA PRO A 7 9.20 -36.84 -17.81
C PRO A 7 8.16 -36.91 -16.69
N GLU A 8 8.58 -36.94 -15.44
CA GLU A 8 7.70 -37.01 -14.28
C GLU A 8 6.79 -35.78 -14.19
N ILE A 9 7.35 -34.60 -14.53
CA ILE A 9 6.60 -33.35 -14.58
C ILE A 9 5.66 -33.34 -15.79
N ALA A 10 6.12 -33.77 -16.96
CA ALA A 10 5.30 -33.84 -18.17
C ALA A 10 4.10 -34.79 -17.98
N ASP A 11 4.33 -35.95 -17.36
CA ASP A 11 3.30 -36.94 -17.03
C ASP A 11 2.28 -36.38 -16.02
N TRP A 12 2.76 -35.61 -15.00
CA TRP A 12 1.90 -34.97 -14.02
C TRP A 12 0.97 -33.93 -14.66
N PHE A 13 1.52 -33.06 -15.54
CA PHE A 13 0.71 -32.10 -16.31
C PHE A 13 -0.33 -32.82 -17.17
N SER A 14 0.10 -33.84 -17.91
CA SER A 14 -0.77 -34.62 -18.81
C SER A 14 -1.89 -35.34 -18.05
N GLY A 15 -1.58 -35.90 -16.89
CA GLY A 15 -2.55 -36.56 -16.00
C GLY A 15 -3.67 -35.63 -15.50
N ARG A 16 -3.41 -34.34 -15.46
CA ARG A 16 -4.38 -33.26 -15.11
C ARG A 16 -5.06 -32.65 -16.32
N GLY A 17 -4.74 -33.09 -17.53
CA GLY A 17 -5.21 -32.47 -18.76
C GLY A 17 -4.59 -31.09 -19.03
N TRP A 18 -3.48 -30.77 -18.39
CA TRP A 18 -2.76 -29.52 -18.54
C TRP A 18 -1.59 -29.63 -19.52
N ARG A 19 -1.12 -28.52 -20.02
CA ARG A 19 0.12 -28.40 -20.79
C ARG A 19 1.08 -27.46 -20.07
N VAL A 20 2.36 -27.75 -20.13
CA VAL A 20 3.40 -26.82 -19.69
C VAL A 20 3.35 -25.60 -20.62
N ARG A 21 3.15 -24.43 -20.06
CA ARG A 21 3.09 -23.17 -20.79
C ARG A 21 4.49 -22.71 -21.21
N ARG A 22 4.57 -21.89 -22.28
CA ARG A 22 5.83 -21.36 -22.79
C ARG A 22 6.67 -20.71 -21.69
N HIS A 23 6.12 -19.78 -20.93
CA HIS A 23 6.84 -19.08 -19.85
C HIS A 23 7.28 -20.00 -18.71
N GLN A 24 6.55 -21.10 -18.43
CA GLN A 24 6.97 -22.12 -17.45
C GLN A 24 8.20 -22.88 -17.94
N ALA A 25 8.23 -23.24 -19.23
CA ALA A 25 9.37 -23.90 -19.84
C ALA A 25 10.59 -22.96 -19.93
N GLU A 26 10.38 -21.68 -20.25
CA GLU A 26 11.43 -20.66 -20.30
C GLU A 26 12.05 -20.41 -18.91
N MET A 27 11.26 -20.35 -17.82
CA MET A 27 11.76 -20.27 -16.44
C MET A 27 12.62 -21.47 -16.08
N LEU A 28 12.23 -22.68 -16.51
CA LEU A 28 13.02 -23.89 -16.31
C LEU A 28 14.33 -23.83 -17.11
N ALA A 29 14.26 -23.41 -18.36
CA ALA A 29 15.43 -23.27 -19.23
C ALA A 29 16.45 -22.23 -18.71
N ALA A 30 15.99 -21.08 -18.22
CA ALA A 30 16.83 -20.07 -17.59
C ALA A 30 17.55 -20.65 -16.36
N SER A 31 16.82 -21.43 -15.54
CA SER A 31 17.41 -22.10 -14.40
C SER A 31 18.47 -23.13 -14.80
N ASP A 32 18.22 -23.95 -15.81
CA ASP A 32 19.18 -24.95 -16.27
C ASP A 32 20.41 -24.31 -16.93
N ALA A 33 20.27 -23.11 -17.48
CA ALA A 33 21.38 -22.29 -17.98
C ALA A 33 22.20 -21.57 -16.89
N GLY A 34 21.81 -21.73 -15.61
CA GLY A 34 22.48 -21.06 -14.49
C GLY A 34 22.14 -19.57 -14.34
N LYS A 35 21.19 -19.04 -15.10
CA LYS A 35 20.78 -17.63 -15.08
C LYS A 35 19.82 -17.33 -13.95
N HIS A 36 19.79 -16.08 -13.51
CA HIS A 36 18.64 -15.50 -12.80
C HIS A 36 17.47 -15.36 -13.76
N ALA A 37 16.23 -15.21 -13.25
CA ALA A 37 15.07 -15.05 -14.11
C ALA A 37 14.04 -14.11 -13.49
N MET A 38 13.33 -13.38 -14.32
CA MET A 38 12.17 -12.59 -13.94
C MET A 38 10.99 -12.93 -14.84
N LEU A 39 9.89 -13.39 -14.24
CA LEU A 39 8.64 -13.65 -14.94
C LEU A 39 7.67 -12.50 -14.69
N VAL A 40 7.21 -11.89 -15.76
CA VAL A 40 6.13 -10.90 -15.77
C VAL A 40 4.95 -11.52 -16.49
N ALA A 41 3.85 -11.75 -15.80
CA ALA A 41 2.66 -12.38 -16.39
C ALA A 41 1.39 -11.99 -15.61
N ASP A 42 0.24 -12.06 -16.29
CA ASP A 42 -1.06 -11.75 -15.69
C ASP A 42 -1.42 -12.70 -14.54
N THR A 43 -2.37 -12.26 -13.71
CA THR A 43 -2.93 -13.12 -12.66
C THR A 43 -3.63 -14.33 -13.30
N GLY A 44 -3.47 -15.52 -12.71
CA GLY A 44 -4.02 -16.76 -13.29
C GLY A 44 -3.14 -17.40 -14.37
N ALA A 45 -2.01 -16.77 -14.77
CA ALA A 45 -1.07 -17.35 -15.74
C ALA A 45 -0.26 -18.55 -15.18
N GLY A 46 -0.38 -18.89 -13.89
CA GLY A 46 0.39 -19.96 -13.27
C GLY A 46 1.82 -19.57 -12.92
N LYS A 47 2.06 -18.27 -12.56
CA LYS A 47 3.36 -17.73 -12.15
C LYS A 47 3.99 -18.51 -11.01
N THR A 48 3.22 -18.78 -9.96
CA THR A 48 3.71 -19.46 -8.75
C THR A 48 4.25 -20.84 -9.08
N LEU A 49 3.52 -21.60 -9.92
CA LEU A 49 4.00 -22.91 -10.40
C LEU A 49 5.25 -22.75 -11.29
N ALA A 50 5.31 -21.73 -12.16
CA ALA A 50 6.51 -21.43 -12.96
C ALA A 50 7.74 -21.17 -12.08
N GLY A 51 7.58 -20.47 -10.96
CA GLY A 51 8.64 -20.22 -9.99
C GLY A 51 9.11 -21.49 -9.25
N PHE A 52 8.19 -22.42 -8.98
CA PHE A 52 8.52 -23.70 -8.31
C PHE A 52 8.99 -24.79 -9.29
N LEU A 53 8.67 -24.69 -10.57
CA LEU A 53 8.96 -25.73 -11.54
C LEU A 53 10.46 -26.15 -11.57
N PRO A 54 11.44 -25.23 -11.57
CA PRO A 54 12.83 -25.59 -11.48
C PRO A 54 13.22 -26.31 -10.15
N THR A 55 12.53 -25.97 -9.05
CA THR A 55 12.71 -26.66 -7.77
C THR A 55 12.17 -28.09 -7.83
N LEU A 56 10.94 -28.27 -8.33
CA LEU A 56 10.33 -29.58 -8.52
C LEU A 56 11.21 -30.47 -9.44
N ALA A 57 11.69 -29.90 -10.54
CA ALA A 57 12.60 -30.58 -11.48
C ALA A 57 13.88 -31.08 -10.82
N ALA A 58 14.49 -30.28 -9.92
CA ALA A 58 15.70 -30.67 -9.22
C ALA A 58 15.55 -31.89 -8.30
N PHE A 59 14.32 -32.24 -7.92
CA PHE A 59 14.00 -33.39 -7.06
C PHE A 59 13.34 -34.57 -7.82
N THR A 60 13.20 -34.48 -9.15
CA THR A 60 12.69 -35.62 -9.94
C THR A 60 13.74 -36.74 -10.00
N PRO A 61 13.33 -38.01 -10.00
CA PRO A 61 14.23 -39.12 -10.18
C PRO A 61 15.11 -39.04 -11.42
N SER A 62 14.58 -38.51 -12.52
CA SER A 62 15.31 -38.37 -13.78
C SER A 62 16.46 -37.31 -13.70
N ARG A 63 16.41 -36.37 -12.73
CA ARG A 63 17.47 -35.36 -12.53
C ARG A 63 18.39 -35.62 -11.34
N ILE A 64 18.02 -36.53 -10.45
CA ILE A 64 18.90 -36.96 -9.35
C ILE A 64 19.91 -37.94 -9.93
N ALA A 65 21.04 -37.44 -10.40
CA ALA A 65 22.15 -38.29 -10.83
C ALA A 65 22.73 -39.09 -9.65
N ASP A 66 22.99 -40.37 -9.86
CA ASP A 66 23.68 -41.25 -8.91
C ASP A 66 23.11 -41.34 -7.48
N GLY A 67 21.83 -41.08 -7.32
CA GLY A 67 21.12 -41.19 -6.04
C GLY A 67 21.44 -40.10 -5.01
N ALA A 68 22.20 -39.07 -5.36
CA ALA A 68 22.52 -37.95 -4.48
C ALA A 68 21.35 -36.94 -4.46
N ARG A 69 20.54 -36.96 -3.42
CA ARG A 69 19.44 -36.01 -3.20
C ARG A 69 19.98 -34.68 -2.71
N PRO A 70 19.35 -33.54 -3.10
CA PRO A 70 19.66 -32.26 -2.49
C PRO A 70 19.37 -32.30 -0.97
N GLU A 71 20.42 -32.15 -0.16
CA GLU A 71 20.29 -32.08 1.29
C GLU A 71 20.18 -30.63 1.77
N GLY A 72 19.55 -30.44 2.94
CA GLY A 72 19.40 -29.11 3.56
C GLY A 72 18.43 -28.21 2.82
N LEU A 73 18.64 -26.87 2.95
CA LEU A 73 17.80 -25.86 2.34
C LEU A 73 18.21 -25.64 0.88
N HIS A 74 17.39 -26.11 -0.04
CA HIS A 74 17.60 -25.97 -1.48
C HIS A 74 16.96 -24.69 -2.05
N THR A 75 15.71 -24.40 -1.65
CA THR A 75 14.91 -23.29 -2.18
C THR A 75 14.32 -22.45 -1.06
N LEU A 76 14.46 -21.13 -1.19
CA LEU A 76 13.81 -20.16 -0.35
C LEU A 76 12.72 -19.45 -1.17
N TYR A 77 11.47 -19.47 -0.69
CA TYR A 77 10.37 -18.73 -1.31
C TYR A 77 9.98 -17.56 -0.42
N ILE A 78 9.96 -16.35 -1.00
CA ILE A 78 9.72 -15.09 -0.29
C ILE A 78 8.48 -14.44 -0.87
N SER A 79 7.51 -14.15 0.01
CA SER A 79 6.25 -13.52 -0.35
C SER A 79 5.92 -12.33 0.56
N PRO A 80 5.21 -11.29 0.04
CA PRO A 80 4.82 -10.14 0.82
C PRO A 80 3.80 -10.44 1.92
N LEU A 81 2.99 -11.48 1.78
CA LEU A 81 1.88 -11.78 2.67
C LEU A 81 1.96 -13.17 3.30
N LYS A 82 1.43 -13.29 4.51
CA LYS A 82 1.29 -14.56 5.23
C LYS A 82 0.16 -15.45 4.66
N ALA A 83 -0.74 -14.89 3.88
CA ALA A 83 -1.97 -15.54 3.41
C ALA A 83 -1.77 -16.54 2.24
N LEU A 84 -0.53 -16.66 1.74
CA LEU A 84 -0.19 -17.55 0.60
C LEU A 84 -0.19 -19.06 0.90
N ALA A 85 -0.66 -19.48 2.08
CA ALA A 85 -0.66 -20.89 2.44
C ALA A 85 -1.45 -21.77 1.43
N HIS A 86 -2.55 -21.25 0.89
CA HIS A 86 -3.40 -22.00 -0.06
C HIS A 86 -2.79 -22.10 -1.46
N ASP A 87 -2.22 -20.99 -1.95
CA ASP A 87 -1.56 -20.95 -3.26
C ASP A 87 -0.32 -21.87 -3.27
N VAL A 88 0.45 -21.85 -2.19
CA VAL A 88 1.58 -22.76 -2.00
C VAL A 88 1.12 -24.22 -1.87
N GLN A 89 0.03 -24.51 -1.18
CA GLN A 89 -0.53 -25.85 -1.10
C GLN A 89 -0.82 -26.40 -2.51
N ARG A 90 -1.48 -25.59 -3.34
CA ARG A 90 -1.87 -25.99 -4.69
C ARG A 90 -0.67 -26.11 -5.65
N ASN A 91 0.24 -25.14 -5.63
CA ASN A 91 1.29 -25.00 -6.64
C ASN A 91 2.63 -25.66 -6.25
N LEU A 92 2.79 -26.09 -5.00
CA LEU A 92 3.99 -26.78 -4.51
C LEU A 92 3.67 -28.09 -3.80
N VAL A 93 2.85 -28.06 -2.75
CA VAL A 93 2.67 -29.25 -1.90
C VAL A 93 1.90 -30.34 -2.65
N THR A 94 0.82 -29.99 -3.33
CA THR A 94 0.05 -30.97 -4.14
C THR A 94 0.89 -31.61 -5.24
N PRO A 95 1.66 -30.87 -6.08
CA PRO A 95 2.59 -31.49 -7.02
C PRO A 95 3.62 -32.41 -6.37
N VAL A 96 4.19 -32.01 -5.23
CA VAL A 96 5.15 -32.84 -4.47
C VAL A 96 4.53 -34.16 -4.05
N GLU A 97 3.33 -34.12 -3.49
CA GLU A 97 2.62 -35.32 -3.01
C GLU A 97 2.21 -36.22 -4.18
N GLU A 98 1.63 -35.65 -5.25
CA GLU A 98 1.13 -36.43 -6.39
C GLU A 98 2.24 -37.05 -7.25
N MET A 99 3.38 -36.39 -7.39
CA MET A 99 4.56 -36.94 -8.06
C MET A 99 5.42 -37.84 -7.15
N GLY A 100 5.07 -37.95 -5.86
CA GLY A 100 5.84 -38.71 -4.88
C GLY A 100 7.27 -38.17 -4.65
N LEU A 101 7.49 -36.86 -4.80
CA LEU A 101 8.79 -36.26 -4.59
C LEU A 101 9.10 -36.16 -3.09
N ASP A 102 10.30 -36.51 -2.70
CA ASP A 102 10.75 -36.41 -1.31
C ASP A 102 11.25 -34.99 -1.01
N ILE A 103 10.33 -34.05 -0.91
CA ILE A 103 10.59 -32.64 -0.62
C ILE A 103 9.89 -32.25 0.69
N ARG A 104 10.67 -31.83 1.68
CA ARG A 104 10.12 -31.27 2.91
C ARG A 104 9.91 -29.76 2.78
N VAL A 105 8.63 -29.34 2.82
CA VAL A 105 8.22 -27.94 2.71
C VAL A 105 7.79 -27.43 4.09
N GLU A 106 8.34 -26.28 4.52
CA GLU A 106 7.94 -25.64 5.78
C GLU A 106 7.77 -24.12 5.62
N THR A 107 6.91 -23.56 6.44
CA THR A 107 6.67 -22.11 6.49
C THR A 107 7.30 -21.50 7.74
N ARG A 108 7.92 -20.32 7.58
CA ARG A 108 8.44 -19.48 8.66
C ARG A 108 7.92 -18.05 8.55
N SER A 109 7.19 -17.62 9.56
CA SER A 109 6.65 -16.28 9.68
C SER A 109 6.71 -15.79 11.11
N GLY A 110 6.24 -14.57 11.38
CA GLY A 110 6.10 -14.07 12.75
C GLY A 110 5.30 -15.00 13.65
N ASP A 111 4.29 -15.69 13.10
CA ASP A 111 3.36 -16.57 13.85
C ASP A 111 3.88 -18.00 14.07
N THR A 112 5.01 -18.36 13.48
CA THR A 112 5.66 -19.69 13.70
C THR A 112 6.18 -19.79 15.12
N SER A 113 5.90 -20.91 15.82
CA SER A 113 6.34 -21.13 17.20
C SER A 113 7.87 -21.10 17.36
N SER A 114 8.34 -20.69 18.53
CA SER A 114 9.78 -20.58 18.82
C SER A 114 10.52 -21.91 18.66
N ASP A 115 9.89 -23.02 19.03
CA ASP A 115 10.49 -24.36 18.91
C ASP A 115 10.62 -24.77 17.43
N LYS A 116 9.59 -24.52 16.61
CA LYS A 116 9.65 -24.76 15.17
C LYS A 116 10.73 -23.88 14.53
N LYS A 117 10.82 -22.59 14.92
CA LYS A 117 11.84 -21.65 14.46
C LYS A 117 13.27 -22.14 14.79
N ARG A 118 13.49 -22.71 15.98
CA ARG A 118 14.77 -23.28 16.41
C ARG A 118 15.10 -24.53 15.61
N ARG A 119 14.15 -25.47 15.48
CA ARG A 119 14.32 -26.68 14.70
C ARG A 119 14.68 -26.39 13.24
N GLN A 120 14.04 -25.42 12.61
CA GLN A 120 14.32 -25.03 11.22
C GLN A 120 15.76 -24.55 11.00
N ARG A 121 16.41 -23.97 12.00
CA ARG A 121 17.82 -23.58 11.91
C ARG A 121 18.77 -24.79 11.99
N SER A 122 18.46 -25.78 12.84
CA SER A 122 19.30 -26.97 13.03
C SER A 122 18.99 -28.14 12.07
N LYS A 123 17.75 -28.22 11.59
CA LYS A 123 17.27 -29.25 10.64
C LYS A 123 16.42 -28.58 9.57
N PRO A 124 17.02 -27.87 8.61
CA PRO A 124 16.30 -27.09 7.62
C PRO A 124 15.44 -27.99 6.70
N PRO A 125 14.27 -27.50 6.26
CA PRO A 125 13.50 -28.13 5.18
C PRO A 125 14.22 -27.95 3.83
N ASN A 126 13.81 -28.70 2.81
CA ASN A 126 14.32 -28.49 1.45
C ASN A 126 13.76 -27.20 0.82
N VAL A 127 12.52 -26.85 1.13
CA VAL A 127 11.89 -25.60 0.73
C VAL A 127 11.38 -24.85 1.95
N LEU A 128 11.81 -23.62 2.13
CA LEU A 128 11.37 -22.74 3.22
C LEU A 128 10.61 -21.56 2.64
N LEU A 129 9.35 -21.41 3.05
CA LEU A 129 8.51 -20.26 2.70
C LEU A 129 8.60 -19.21 3.82
N THR A 130 8.85 -17.95 3.44
CA THR A 130 9.08 -16.90 4.44
C THR A 130 8.64 -15.52 3.93
N THR A 131 8.75 -14.50 4.80
CA THR A 131 8.56 -13.09 4.46
C THR A 131 9.89 -12.35 4.52
N PRO A 132 10.03 -11.16 3.86
CA PRO A 132 11.25 -10.36 3.93
C PRO A 132 11.72 -10.11 5.37
N GLU A 133 10.82 -9.79 6.30
CA GLU A 133 11.13 -9.53 7.70
C GLU A 133 11.67 -10.77 8.43
N SER A 134 11.09 -11.94 8.15
CA SER A 134 11.53 -13.21 8.74
C SER A 134 12.88 -13.65 8.19
N LEU A 135 13.18 -13.34 6.92
CA LEU A 135 14.48 -13.59 6.31
C LEU A 135 15.56 -12.69 6.91
N SER A 136 15.33 -11.37 6.98
CA SER A 136 16.26 -10.42 7.60
C SER A 136 16.60 -10.85 9.03
N LEU A 137 15.59 -11.29 9.78
CA LEU A 137 15.78 -11.82 11.13
C LEU A 137 16.61 -13.13 11.14
N LEU A 138 16.39 -14.04 10.20
CA LEU A 138 17.19 -15.28 10.07
C LEU A 138 18.66 -14.98 9.81
N LEU A 139 18.95 -14.01 8.95
CA LEU A 139 20.31 -13.59 8.61
C LEU A 139 21.07 -12.97 9.80
N SER A 140 20.38 -12.57 10.87
CA SER A 140 21.00 -12.08 12.11
C SER A 140 21.50 -13.19 13.06
N TYR A 141 21.30 -14.44 12.72
CA TYR A 141 21.78 -15.58 13.54
C TYR A 141 23.09 -16.14 12.99
N PRO A 142 24.04 -16.54 13.86
CA PRO A 142 25.29 -17.19 13.41
C PRO A 142 25.06 -18.43 12.54
N GLU A 143 24.03 -19.21 12.84
CA GLU A 143 23.66 -20.42 12.10
C GLU A 143 23.17 -20.12 10.64
N SER A 144 23.01 -18.83 10.27
CA SER A 144 22.63 -18.46 8.92
C SER A 144 23.63 -18.87 7.85
N PHE A 145 24.93 -18.88 8.19
CA PHE A 145 25.98 -19.30 7.26
C PHE A 145 25.80 -20.77 6.85
N ASP A 146 25.64 -21.66 7.82
CA ASP A 146 25.42 -23.10 7.57
C ASP A 146 24.08 -23.36 6.92
N LEU A 147 23.04 -22.65 7.38
CA LEU A 147 21.67 -22.78 6.86
C LEU A 147 21.59 -22.47 5.38
N PHE A 148 22.26 -21.41 4.91
CA PHE A 148 22.16 -20.92 3.54
C PHE A 148 23.33 -21.32 2.64
N ALA A 149 24.41 -21.94 3.13
CA ALA A 149 25.55 -22.31 2.31
C ALA A 149 25.21 -23.21 1.11
N GLY A 150 24.22 -24.08 1.27
CA GLY A 150 23.71 -24.97 0.22
C GLY A 150 22.59 -24.43 -0.64
N LEU A 151 22.17 -23.19 -0.41
CA LEU A 151 21.02 -22.60 -1.09
C LEU A 151 21.24 -22.47 -2.61
N LYS A 152 20.37 -23.07 -3.41
CA LYS A 152 20.46 -23.06 -4.88
C LYS A 152 19.54 -22.02 -5.51
N ARG A 153 18.40 -21.72 -4.85
CA ARG A 153 17.39 -20.84 -5.45
C ARG A 153 16.68 -20.01 -4.43
N VAL A 154 16.41 -18.74 -4.80
CA VAL A 154 15.45 -17.87 -4.13
C VAL A 154 14.36 -17.52 -5.13
N VAL A 155 13.10 -17.75 -4.75
CA VAL A 155 11.92 -17.29 -5.49
C VAL A 155 11.32 -16.12 -4.74
N VAL A 156 11.25 -14.95 -5.39
CA VAL A 156 10.64 -13.72 -4.87
C VAL A 156 9.31 -13.53 -5.57
N ASP A 157 8.22 -13.76 -4.85
CA ASP A 157 6.88 -13.61 -5.41
C ASP A 157 6.29 -12.23 -5.17
N GLU A 158 5.47 -11.77 -6.13
CA GLU A 158 4.84 -10.44 -6.12
C GLU A 158 5.86 -9.30 -5.89
N VAL A 159 7.01 -9.38 -6.56
CA VAL A 159 8.13 -8.43 -6.38
C VAL A 159 7.70 -6.96 -6.53
N HIS A 160 6.76 -6.68 -7.44
CA HIS A 160 6.21 -5.35 -7.68
C HIS A 160 5.50 -4.75 -6.44
N ALA A 161 5.01 -5.59 -5.53
CA ALA A 161 4.29 -5.11 -4.36
C ALA A 161 5.19 -4.48 -3.29
N PHE A 162 6.50 -4.64 -3.37
CA PHE A 162 7.41 -4.13 -2.34
C PHE A 162 8.76 -3.61 -2.85
N ALA A 163 9.16 -3.88 -4.09
CA ALA A 163 10.51 -3.52 -4.57
C ALA A 163 10.79 -2.01 -4.51
N THR A 164 9.78 -1.16 -4.72
CA THR A 164 9.88 0.30 -4.64
C THR A 164 9.73 0.88 -3.21
N GLN A 165 9.55 0.02 -2.21
CA GLN A 165 9.31 0.38 -0.81
C GLN A 165 10.46 -0.07 0.10
N LYS A 166 10.51 0.42 1.34
CA LYS A 166 11.51 -0.02 2.35
C LYS A 166 11.55 -1.54 2.58
N ARG A 167 10.43 -2.24 2.34
CA ARG A 167 10.43 -3.73 2.38
C ARG A 167 11.27 -4.32 1.27
N GLY A 168 11.26 -3.69 0.10
CA GLY A 168 12.15 -4.04 -1.00
C GLY A 168 13.60 -3.72 -0.68
N ASP A 169 13.88 -2.58 -0.03
CA ASP A 169 15.24 -2.23 0.41
C ASP A 169 15.82 -3.31 1.33
N MET A 170 15.05 -3.73 2.35
CA MET A 170 15.44 -4.79 3.28
C MET A 170 15.63 -6.13 2.57
N LEU A 171 14.76 -6.46 1.61
CA LEU A 171 14.87 -7.69 0.85
C LEU A 171 16.10 -7.66 -0.07
N ALA A 172 16.37 -6.56 -0.75
CA ALA A 172 17.52 -6.38 -1.62
C ALA A 172 18.84 -6.61 -0.85
N LEU A 173 18.99 -5.99 0.34
CA LEU A 173 20.12 -6.25 1.25
C LEU A 173 20.19 -7.71 1.68
N SER A 174 19.06 -8.33 1.98
CA SER A 174 19.00 -9.74 2.36
C SER A 174 19.42 -10.66 1.21
N LEU A 175 19.04 -10.32 -0.04
CA LEU A 175 19.44 -11.07 -1.24
C LEU A 175 20.94 -10.90 -1.52
N SER A 176 21.53 -9.71 -1.30
CA SER A 176 22.97 -9.50 -1.40
C SER A 176 23.72 -10.34 -0.38
N ARG A 177 23.26 -10.38 0.87
CA ARG A 177 23.84 -11.23 1.92
C ARG A 177 23.75 -12.70 1.58
N LEU A 178 22.60 -13.18 1.08
CA LEU A 178 22.42 -14.56 0.64
C LEU A 178 23.38 -14.90 -0.51
N GLN A 179 23.56 -13.97 -1.46
CA GLN A 179 24.47 -14.18 -2.59
C GLN A 179 25.92 -14.26 -2.15
N ALA A 180 26.32 -13.50 -1.11
CA ALA A 180 27.66 -13.60 -0.51
C ALA A 180 27.86 -14.96 0.21
N ILE A 181 26.83 -15.50 0.87
CA ILE A 181 26.87 -16.81 1.55
C ILE A 181 26.80 -17.96 0.54
N ALA A 182 25.96 -17.85 -0.49
CA ALA A 182 25.74 -18.87 -1.52
C ALA A 182 25.96 -18.26 -2.92
N PRO A 183 27.22 -18.12 -3.40
CA PRO A 183 27.53 -17.40 -4.65
C PRO A 183 26.87 -17.97 -5.89
N SER A 184 26.58 -19.27 -5.95
CA SER A 184 25.92 -19.94 -7.06
C SER A 184 24.38 -19.89 -7.00
N MET A 185 23.81 -19.19 -6.04
CA MET A 185 22.38 -19.07 -5.85
C MET A 185 21.72 -18.32 -7.01
N GLN A 186 20.67 -18.91 -7.59
CA GLN A 186 19.86 -18.27 -8.61
C GLN A 186 18.69 -17.49 -7.97
N ARG A 187 18.40 -16.30 -8.51
CA ARG A 187 17.22 -15.49 -8.15
C ARG A 187 16.15 -15.66 -9.20
N ALA A 188 14.93 -15.97 -8.79
CA ALA A 188 13.74 -16.01 -9.64
C ALA A 188 12.71 -15.04 -9.07
N ALA A 189 12.35 -14.00 -9.80
CA ALA A 189 11.33 -13.05 -9.40
C ALA A 189 10.04 -13.26 -10.20
N LEU A 190 8.90 -13.17 -9.52
CA LEU A 190 7.57 -13.29 -10.12
C LEU A 190 6.85 -11.96 -9.93
N SER A 191 6.27 -11.44 -11.00
CA SER A 191 5.55 -10.17 -10.99
C SER A 191 4.25 -10.29 -11.77
N ALA A 192 3.23 -9.52 -11.36
CA ALA A 192 2.17 -9.13 -12.26
C ALA A 192 2.73 -8.20 -13.35
N THR A 193 1.92 -7.87 -14.35
CA THR A 193 2.29 -6.92 -15.38
C THR A 193 2.60 -5.55 -14.78
N VAL A 194 3.78 -5.02 -15.05
CA VAL A 194 4.33 -3.74 -14.57
C VAL A 194 4.63 -2.81 -15.74
N ALA A 195 4.75 -1.51 -15.47
CA ALA A 195 5.03 -0.52 -16.51
C ALA A 195 6.44 -0.64 -17.08
N ASP A 196 7.44 -0.89 -16.25
CA ASP A 196 8.85 -1.01 -16.60
C ASP A 196 9.45 -2.34 -16.12
N PRO A 197 9.33 -3.42 -16.90
CA PRO A 197 9.93 -4.72 -16.56
C PRO A 197 11.45 -4.69 -16.44
N GLU A 198 12.15 -3.85 -17.21
CA GLU A 198 13.61 -3.77 -17.22
C GLU A 198 14.16 -3.19 -15.91
N ALA A 199 13.50 -2.18 -15.35
CA ALA A 199 13.85 -1.63 -14.04
C ALA A 199 13.74 -2.70 -12.93
N PHE A 200 12.69 -3.53 -12.95
CA PHE A 200 12.56 -4.66 -12.03
C PHE A 200 13.59 -5.76 -12.29
N GLN A 201 13.96 -6.01 -13.55
CA GLN A 201 15.04 -6.92 -13.92
C GLN A 201 16.36 -6.44 -13.29
N GLY A 202 16.66 -5.14 -13.38
CA GLY A 202 17.82 -4.51 -12.72
C GLY A 202 17.79 -4.65 -11.19
N TRP A 203 16.60 -4.60 -10.57
CA TRP A 203 16.47 -4.80 -9.11
C TRP A 203 16.76 -6.26 -8.70
N VAL A 204 16.41 -7.23 -9.54
CA VAL A 204 16.67 -8.67 -9.31
C VAL A 204 18.15 -8.98 -9.51
N ALA A 205 18.81 -8.31 -10.46
CA ALA A 205 20.17 -8.57 -10.89
C ALA A 205 21.21 -8.25 -9.80
N PRO A 206 22.15 -9.16 -9.46
CA PRO A 206 23.33 -8.77 -8.71
C PRO A 206 24.11 -7.70 -9.48
N TRP A 207 24.55 -6.65 -8.79
CA TRP A 207 25.27 -5.51 -9.37
C TRP A 207 24.50 -4.71 -10.45
N GLY A 208 23.19 -4.93 -10.57
CA GLY A 208 22.37 -4.32 -11.62
C GLY A 208 22.69 -4.84 -13.03
N ASP A 209 23.44 -5.93 -13.16
CA ASP A 209 23.79 -6.54 -14.44
C ASP A 209 22.60 -7.34 -15.00
N ILE A 210 21.78 -6.64 -15.80
CA ILE A 210 20.56 -7.21 -16.40
C ILE A 210 20.81 -8.38 -17.34
N ASP A 211 22.02 -8.50 -17.93
CA ASP A 211 22.37 -9.60 -18.84
C ASP A 211 22.40 -10.96 -18.12
N GLN A 212 22.56 -10.96 -16.81
CA GLN A 212 22.48 -12.15 -15.97
C GLN A 212 21.06 -12.62 -15.66
N VAL A 213 20.04 -11.82 -15.98
CA VAL A 213 18.64 -12.10 -15.66
C VAL A 213 17.85 -12.31 -16.93
N GLU A 214 17.29 -13.51 -17.12
CA GLU A 214 16.36 -13.78 -18.23
C GLU A 214 15.00 -13.14 -17.94
N LEU A 215 14.57 -12.19 -18.78
CA LEU A 215 13.24 -11.61 -18.71
C LEU A 215 12.25 -12.48 -19.49
N VAL A 216 11.34 -13.10 -18.78
CA VAL A 216 10.28 -13.96 -19.32
C VAL A 216 8.96 -13.23 -19.27
N ILE A 217 8.35 -13.01 -20.44
CA ILE A 217 7.02 -12.40 -20.53
C ILE A 217 5.99 -13.49 -20.75
N GLY A 218 4.99 -13.56 -19.86
CA GLY A 218 3.91 -14.53 -19.95
C GLY A 218 2.99 -14.31 -21.16
N GLU A 219 2.17 -15.30 -21.43
CA GLU A 219 1.11 -15.19 -22.42
C GLU A 219 0.02 -14.23 -21.92
N GLU A 220 -0.51 -13.40 -22.82
CA GLU A 220 -1.63 -12.51 -22.50
C GLU A 220 -2.89 -13.31 -22.18
N GLY A 221 -3.61 -12.89 -21.13
CA GLY A 221 -4.90 -13.47 -20.78
C GLY A 221 -6.05 -12.91 -21.63
N ALA A 222 -7.25 -13.49 -21.47
CA ALA A 222 -8.46 -12.93 -22.06
C ALA A 222 -8.74 -11.52 -21.54
N GLU A 223 -9.11 -10.60 -22.44
CA GLU A 223 -9.42 -9.21 -22.09
C GLU A 223 -10.52 -9.14 -21.02
N PRO A 224 -10.31 -8.42 -19.91
CA PRO A 224 -11.28 -8.33 -18.83
C PRO A 224 -12.52 -7.54 -19.23
N GLN A 225 -13.69 -8.00 -18.79
CA GLN A 225 -14.96 -7.31 -18.97
C GLN A 225 -15.23 -6.39 -17.79
N VAL A 226 -15.12 -5.08 -18.01
CA VAL A 226 -15.29 -4.05 -16.99
C VAL A 226 -16.54 -3.24 -17.28
N GLU A 227 -17.55 -3.38 -16.42
CA GLU A 227 -18.83 -2.64 -16.46
C GLU A 227 -18.78 -1.51 -15.40
N ILE A 228 -19.38 -0.36 -15.67
CA ILE A 228 -19.62 0.71 -14.69
C ILE A 228 -21.11 0.66 -14.33
N LEU A 229 -21.39 0.50 -13.04
CA LEU A 229 -22.76 0.51 -12.52
C LEU A 229 -23.22 1.95 -12.38
N LEU A 230 -24.41 2.21 -12.87
CA LEU A 230 -25.11 3.49 -12.75
C LEU A 230 -26.47 3.29 -12.05
N PRO A 231 -27.01 4.31 -11.39
CA PRO A 231 -28.37 4.23 -10.84
C PRO A 231 -29.42 4.00 -11.93
N ASP A 232 -30.44 3.18 -11.64
CA ASP A 232 -31.52 2.88 -12.60
C ASP A 232 -32.55 4.04 -12.70
N GLU A 233 -32.90 4.65 -11.56
CA GLU A 233 -33.98 5.66 -11.47
C GLU A 233 -33.51 6.99 -10.86
N GLU A 234 -32.40 6.98 -10.13
CA GLU A 234 -31.83 8.16 -9.47
C GLU A 234 -30.69 8.75 -10.30
N ARG A 235 -30.39 10.03 -10.06
CA ARG A 235 -29.21 10.68 -10.66
C ARG A 235 -27.95 10.32 -9.88
N VAL A 236 -26.81 10.21 -10.58
CA VAL A 236 -25.52 10.04 -9.92
C VAL A 236 -25.27 11.22 -8.97
N PRO A 237 -24.97 10.98 -7.68
CA PRO A 237 -24.77 12.06 -6.71
C PRO A 237 -23.64 13.01 -7.11
N TRP A 238 -23.72 14.26 -6.66
CA TRP A 238 -22.66 15.25 -6.88
C TRP A 238 -21.44 15.03 -5.99
N GLY A 239 -21.65 14.57 -4.78
CA GLY A 239 -20.64 14.33 -3.79
C GLY A 239 -20.92 13.05 -2.99
N GLY A 240 -20.02 12.70 -2.06
CA GLY A 240 -20.09 11.47 -1.30
C GLY A 240 -19.17 10.39 -1.86
N HIS A 241 -18.95 9.31 -1.08
CA HIS A 241 -18.03 8.24 -1.47
C HIS A 241 -18.59 6.85 -1.19
N ALA A 242 -19.77 6.77 -0.58
CA ALA A 242 -20.27 5.49 -0.08
C ALA A 242 -21.04 4.68 -1.12
N ALA A 243 -21.51 5.31 -2.21
CA ALA A 243 -22.29 4.67 -3.27
C ALA A 243 -23.49 3.83 -2.76
N THR A 244 -24.16 4.28 -1.69
CA THR A 244 -25.26 3.55 -1.04
C THR A 244 -26.46 3.33 -1.95
N TRP A 245 -26.69 4.21 -2.92
CA TRP A 245 -27.67 4.05 -3.98
C TRP A 245 -27.54 2.71 -4.72
N SER A 246 -26.34 2.16 -4.80
CA SER A 246 -26.06 0.93 -5.54
C SER A 246 -26.39 -0.36 -4.78
N ILE A 247 -26.69 -0.28 -3.48
CA ILE A 247 -26.87 -1.48 -2.62
C ILE A 247 -27.94 -2.44 -3.14
N PRO A 248 -29.14 -2.01 -3.57
CA PRO A 248 -30.15 -2.90 -4.13
C PRO A 248 -29.68 -3.63 -5.40
N GLN A 249 -29.05 -2.88 -6.33
CA GLN A 249 -28.52 -3.43 -7.57
C GLN A 249 -27.35 -4.38 -7.30
N LEU A 250 -26.43 -4.00 -6.40
CA LEU A 250 -25.30 -4.82 -5.98
C LEU A 250 -25.78 -6.14 -5.34
N TYR A 251 -26.77 -6.06 -4.45
CA TYR A 251 -27.37 -7.25 -3.85
C TYR A 251 -27.99 -8.16 -4.91
N GLY A 252 -28.66 -7.58 -5.91
CA GLY A 252 -29.18 -8.32 -7.06
C GLY A 252 -28.10 -9.03 -7.89
N ARG A 253 -26.91 -8.40 -8.03
CA ARG A 253 -25.74 -9.04 -8.69
C ARG A 253 -25.17 -10.17 -7.83
N ILE A 254 -25.05 -9.99 -6.51
CA ILE A 254 -24.59 -11.02 -5.57
C ILE A 254 -25.49 -12.27 -5.63
N ARG A 255 -26.82 -12.08 -5.71
CA ARG A 255 -27.77 -13.19 -5.83
C ARG A 255 -27.58 -14.02 -7.11
N LYS A 256 -27.15 -13.40 -8.21
CA LYS A 256 -26.99 -14.05 -9.52
C LYS A 256 -25.65 -14.77 -9.67
N ASN A 257 -24.65 -14.46 -8.87
CA ASN A 257 -23.31 -15.03 -8.93
C ASN A 257 -23.11 -16.03 -7.78
N ARG A 258 -22.21 -17.00 -7.93
CA ARG A 258 -21.88 -17.95 -6.85
C ARG A 258 -21.05 -17.27 -5.77
N THR A 259 -20.02 -16.54 -6.18
CA THR A 259 -19.13 -15.83 -5.28
C THR A 259 -18.78 -14.46 -5.86
N THR A 260 -18.94 -13.40 -5.04
CA THR A 260 -18.64 -12.01 -5.41
C THR A 260 -17.64 -11.42 -4.42
N LEU A 261 -16.53 -10.86 -4.90
CA LEU A 261 -15.63 -10.02 -4.07
C LEU A 261 -16.02 -8.55 -4.23
N VAL A 262 -16.21 -7.86 -3.10
CA VAL A 262 -16.56 -6.43 -3.07
C VAL A 262 -15.39 -5.68 -2.44
N PHE A 263 -14.53 -5.09 -3.29
CA PHE A 263 -13.40 -4.30 -2.84
C PHE A 263 -13.80 -2.88 -2.50
N THR A 264 -13.23 -2.38 -1.41
CA THR A 264 -13.33 -0.98 -0.97
C THR A 264 -11.95 -0.39 -0.76
N ASN A 265 -11.84 0.94 -0.83
CA ASN A 265 -10.56 1.63 -0.67
C ASN A 265 -10.17 1.84 0.80
N THR A 266 -11.11 1.78 1.75
CA THR A 266 -10.87 2.02 3.17
C THR A 266 -11.57 0.98 4.04
N ARG A 267 -11.05 0.77 5.26
CA ARG A 267 -11.68 -0.11 6.25
C ARG A 267 -13.05 0.42 6.69
N PHE A 268 -13.17 1.75 6.79
CA PHE A 268 -14.45 2.40 7.08
C PHE A 268 -15.50 2.03 6.03
N LEU A 269 -15.18 2.20 4.76
CA LEU A 269 -16.10 1.89 3.66
C LEU A 269 -16.43 0.38 3.61
N ALA A 270 -15.49 -0.50 4.00
CA ALA A 270 -15.76 -1.93 4.07
C ALA A 270 -16.81 -2.26 5.14
N GLU A 271 -16.67 -1.73 6.35
CA GLU A 271 -17.67 -1.92 7.41
C GLU A 271 -19.01 -1.29 7.02
N TYR A 272 -18.99 -0.10 6.43
CA TYR A 272 -20.18 0.62 6.01
C TYR A 272 -20.97 -0.12 4.92
N ILE A 273 -20.31 -0.54 3.84
CA ILE A 273 -20.95 -1.32 2.76
C ILE A 273 -21.41 -2.69 3.26
N PHE A 274 -20.64 -3.33 4.13
CA PHE A 274 -21.04 -4.59 4.75
C PHE A 274 -22.33 -4.45 5.53
N GLN A 275 -22.48 -3.39 6.33
CA GLN A 275 -23.70 -3.11 7.09
C GLN A 275 -24.91 -2.98 6.16
N HIS A 276 -24.82 -2.10 5.15
CA HIS A 276 -25.94 -1.85 4.23
C HIS A 276 -26.32 -3.11 3.43
N LEU A 277 -25.34 -3.91 3.01
CA LEU A 277 -25.59 -5.20 2.39
C LEU A 277 -26.23 -6.20 3.35
N TRP A 278 -25.84 -6.17 4.64
CA TRP A 278 -26.43 -7.02 5.65
C TRP A 278 -27.89 -6.64 5.94
N ASP A 279 -28.20 -5.36 6.00
CA ASP A 279 -29.56 -4.85 6.20
C ASP A 279 -30.47 -5.18 4.98
N ALA A 280 -29.90 -5.16 3.76
CA ALA A 280 -30.61 -5.55 2.55
C ALA A 280 -30.69 -7.09 2.34
N ASN A 281 -30.05 -7.88 3.19
CA ASN A 281 -29.91 -9.34 3.01
C ASN A 281 -31.14 -10.13 3.45
N HIS A 282 -32.25 -9.95 2.76
CA HIS A 282 -33.53 -10.62 3.07
C HIS A 282 -33.49 -12.12 2.81
N ASP A 283 -32.59 -12.61 1.93
CA ASP A 283 -32.44 -14.02 1.59
C ASP A 283 -31.48 -14.78 2.52
N ASN A 284 -30.94 -14.13 3.56
CA ASN A 284 -29.94 -14.68 4.47
C ASN A 284 -28.71 -15.28 3.77
N LEU A 285 -28.24 -14.63 2.71
CA LEU A 285 -27.04 -15.04 2.00
C LEU A 285 -25.80 -14.95 2.91
N PRO A 286 -24.87 -15.89 2.84
CA PRO A 286 -23.63 -15.83 3.61
C PRO A 286 -22.71 -14.74 3.04
N ILE A 287 -22.73 -13.56 3.65
CA ILE A 287 -21.89 -12.39 3.31
C ILE A 287 -20.86 -12.21 4.42
N GLY A 288 -19.60 -12.08 4.06
CA GLY A 288 -18.49 -11.88 4.99
C GLY A 288 -17.83 -10.52 4.83
N ILE A 289 -16.97 -10.16 5.82
CA ILE A 289 -16.10 -8.98 5.78
C ILE A 289 -14.67 -9.36 6.09
N HIS A 290 -13.70 -8.74 5.38
CA HIS A 290 -12.28 -9.00 5.57
C HIS A 290 -11.42 -7.73 5.45
N HIS A 291 -10.76 -7.34 6.52
CA HIS A 291 -9.77 -6.25 6.54
C HIS A 291 -8.77 -6.42 7.68
N GLY A 292 -7.67 -5.66 7.63
CA GLY A 292 -6.52 -5.81 8.53
C GLY A 292 -6.79 -5.55 10.02
N SER A 293 -7.89 -4.87 10.38
CA SER A 293 -8.24 -4.57 11.79
C SER A 293 -8.98 -5.71 12.50
N LEU A 294 -9.54 -6.67 11.75
CA LEU A 294 -10.21 -7.84 12.32
C LEU A 294 -9.23 -8.73 13.11
N SER A 295 -9.74 -9.46 14.08
CA SER A 295 -8.96 -10.46 14.81
C SER A 295 -8.42 -11.54 13.87
N LYS A 296 -7.28 -12.14 14.22
CA LYS A 296 -6.70 -13.24 13.42
C LYS A 296 -7.66 -14.42 13.24
N GLU A 297 -8.45 -14.72 14.28
CA GLU A 297 -9.43 -15.79 14.27
C GLU A 297 -10.59 -15.49 13.32
N ALA A 298 -11.12 -14.24 13.35
CA ALA A 298 -12.17 -13.81 12.44
C ALA A 298 -11.69 -13.89 10.98
N ARG A 299 -10.50 -13.40 10.67
CA ARG A 299 -9.92 -13.47 9.32
C ARG A 299 -9.77 -14.91 8.85
N ARG A 300 -9.17 -15.80 9.66
CA ARG A 300 -9.00 -17.22 9.31
C ARG A 300 -10.33 -17.94 9.07
N LYS A 301 -11.36 -17.60 9.87
CA LYS A 301 -12.70 -18.16 9.68
C LYS A 301 -13.29 -17.77 8.31
N VAL A 302 -13.17 -16.50 7.95
CA VAL A 302 -13.65 -15.97 6.67
C VAL A 302 -12.85 -16.53 5.51
N GLU A 303 -11.51 -16.60 5.63
CA GLU A 303 -10.62 -17.22 4.65
C GLU A 303 -10.95 -18.69 4.40
N ALA A 304 -11.20 -19.44 5.48
CA ALA A 304 -11.61 -20.86 5.37
C ALA A 304 -12.99 -21.01 4.70
N ALA A 305 -13.97 -20.19 5.05
CA ALA A 305 -15.29 -20.20 4.43
C ALA A 305 -15.25 -19.83 2.93
N MET A 306 -14.38 -18.88 2.54
CA MET A 306 -14.14 -18.57 1.12
C MET A 306 -13.52 -19.75 0.39
N ALA A 307 -12.47 -20.35 0.96
CA ALA A 307 -11.79 -21.51 0.36
C ALA A 307 -12.75 -22.73 0.21
N ALA A 308 -13.69 -22.89 1.12
CA ALA A 308 -14.74 -23.90 1.05
C ALA A 308 -15.89 -23.56 0.07
N GLY A 309 -15.92 -22.35 -0.50
CA GLY A 309 -17.00 -21.90 -1.38
C GLY A 309 -18.33 -21.63 -0.65
N GLU A 310 -18.29 -21.41 0.66
CA GLU A 310 -19.47 -21.19 1.51
C GLU A 310 -20.01 -19.77 1.46
N LEU A 311 -19.19 -18.77 1.03
CA LEU A 311 -19.61 -17.38 0.98
C LEU A 311 -20.14 -16.97 -0.39
N ARG A 312 -21.26 -16.23 -0.39
CA ARG A 312 -21.85 -15.60 -1.58
C ARG A 312 -21.21 -14.26 -1.91
N ALA A 313 -20.79 -13.51 -0.88
CA ALA A 313 -20.04 -12.29 -1.05
C ALA A 313 -19.04 -12.08 0.08
N LEU A 314 -17.94 -11.37 -0.25
CA LEU A 314 -16.95 -10.94 0.72
C LEU A 314 -16.62 -9.46 0.47
N VAL A 315 -16.95 -8.62 1.44
CA VAL A 315 -16.55 -7.21 1.42
C VAL A 315 -15.12 -7.10 1.98
N CYS A 316 -14.22 -6.48 1.24
CA CYS A 316 -12.80 -6.49 1.60
C CYS A 316 -12.07 -5.19 1.21
N THR A 317 -10.90 -5.01 1.80
CA THR A 317 -9.95 -3.95 1.44
C THR A 317 -8.74 -4.52 0.71
N ALA A 318 -7.71 -3.71 0.47
CA ALA A 318 -6.44 -4.12 -0.13
C ALA A 318 -5.75 -5.33 0.54
N SER A 319 -6.27 -5.83 1.67
CA SER A 319 -5.78 -7.06 2.30
C SER A 319 -5.87 -8.30 1.42
N LEU A 320 -6.67 -8.23 0.34
CA LEU A 320 -6.88 -9.31 -0.63
C LEU A 320 -6.48 -8.93 -2.06
N ASP A 321 -5.79 -7.79 -2.25
CA ASP A 321 -5.27 -7.41 -3.55
C ASP A 321 -4.22 -8.40 -4.06
N LEU A 322 -3.49 -9.09 -3.15
CA LEU A 322 -2.37 -9.97 -3.47
C LEU A 322 -2.63 -11.43 -3.08
N GLY A 323 -2.20 -12.36 -3.93
CA GLY A 323 -1.80 -13.72 -3.60
C GLY A 323 -2.82 -14.69 -2.98
N VAL A 324 -4.13 -14.49 -3.14
CA VAL A 324 -5.12 -15.46 -2.61
C VAL A 324 -5.91 -16.08 -3.76
N ASP A 325 -5.70 -17.38 -3.97
CA ASP A 325 -6.50 -18.18 -4.89
C ASP A 325 -7.58 -18.92 -4.08
N TRP A 326 -8.79 -18.37 -4.03
CA TRP A 326 -9.93 -18.94 -3.31
C TRP A 326 -10.93 -19.67 -4.22
N GLY A 327 -10.50 -20.13 -5.38
CA GLY A 327 -11.36 -20.86 -6.29
C GLY A 327 -12.22 -19.97 -7.17
N ASP A 328 -13.41 -20.43 -7.53
CA ASP A 328 -14.26 -19.81 -8.56
C ASP A 328 -14.95 -18.53 -8.04
N ILE A 329 -14.33 -17.38 -8.22
CA ILE A 329 -14.93 -16.06 -8.02
C ILE A 329 -15.52 -15.62 -9.36
N ASP A 330 -16.84 -15.38 -9.41
CA ASP A 330 -17.54 -15.04 -10.64
C ASP A 330 -17.51 -13.56 -10.97
N LEU A 331 -17.45 -12.70 -9.93
CA LEU A 331 -17.54 -11.25 -10.08
C LEU A 331 -16.65 -10.54 -9.05
N VAL A 332 -15.92 -9.55 -9.53
CA VAL A 332 -15.23 -8.56 -8.69
C VAL A 332 -15.98 -7.24 -8.78
N VAL A 333 -16.27 -6.64 -7.65
CA VAL A 333 -16.89 -5.31 -7.54
C VAL A 333 -15.90 -4.36 -6.89
N GLN A 334 -15.71 -3.19 -7.48
CA GLN A 334 -14.93 -2.10 -6.92
C GLN A 334 -15.87 -0.99 -6.48
N MET A 335 -16.01 -0.79 -5.17
CA MET A 335 -16.77 0.33 -4.58
C MET A 335 -15.89 1.58 -4.51
N GLY A 336 -16.38 2.66 -5.10
CA GLY A 336 -15.59 3.88 -5.31
C GLY A 336 -14.57 3.73 -6.43
N ALA A 337 -13.94 4.84 -6.81
CA ALA A 337 -12.98 4.83 -7.91
C ALA A 337 -11.71 4.03 -7.58
N PRO A 338 -11.20 3.22 -8.50
CA PRO A 338 -9.89 2.61 -8.36
C PRO A 338 -8.81 3.70 -8.46
N LYS A 339 -7.80 3.66 -7.59
CA LYS A 339 -6.74 4.68 -7.53
C LYS A 339 -5.54 4.38 -8.45
N GLY A 340 -5.64 3.35 -9.29
CA GLY A 340 -4.63 2.95 -10.27
C GLY A 340 -5.13 1.82 -11.16
N SER A 341 -4.65 1.78 -12.41
CA SER A 341 -5.00 0.76 -13.41
C SER A 341 -4.40 -0.60 -13.07
N SER A 342 -3.15 -0.64 -12.63
CA SER A 342 -2.47 -1.87 -12.21
C SER A 342 -3.17 -2.53 -11.01
N ARG A 343 -3.59 -1.73 -10.02
CA ARG A 343 -4.36 -2.24 -8.88
C ARG A 343 -5.73 -2.75 -9.29
N LEU A 344 -6.42 -2.03 -10.18
CA LEU A 344 -7.70 -2.49 -10.72
C LEU A 344 -7.53 -3.85 -11.39
N LEU A 345 -6.51 -4.04 -12.21
CA LEU A 345 -6.21 -5.32 -12.84
C LEU A 345 -5.90 -6.44 -11.85
N GLN A 346 -5.12 -6.14 -10.80
CA GLN A 346 -4.84 -7.10 -9.74
C GLN A 346 -6.13 -7.58 -9.05
N ARG A 347 -7.09 -6.67 -8.81
CA ARG A 347 -8.41 -6.99 -8.25
C ARG A 347 -9.27 -7.78 -9.23
N ILE A 348 -9.35 -7.33 -10.48
CA ILE A 348 -10.09 -8.01 -11.56
C ILE A 348 -9.57 -9.43 -11.76
N GLY A 349 -8.25 -9.61 -11.71
CA GLY A 349 -7.61 -10.92 -11.84
C GLY A 349 -7.93 -11.90 -10.71
N ARG A 350 -8.69 -11.50 -9.66
CA ARG A 350 -9.27 -12.44 -8.67
C ARG A 350 -10.50 -13.16 -9.20
N ALA A 351 -11.19 -12.61 -10.19
CA ALA A 351 -12.29 -13.29 -10.87
C ALA A 351 -11.76 -14.24 -11.95
N ASN A 352 -12.41 -15.41 -12.11
CA ASN A 352 -12.11 -16.39 -13.14
C ASN A 352 -10.61 -16.67 -13.32
N HIS A 353 -9.96 -17.26 -12.33
CA HIS A 353 -8.52 -17.57 -12.30
C HIS A 353 -8.02 -18.46 -13.47
N ARG A 354 -8.55 -18.26 -14.69
CA ARG A 354 -8.22 -19.00 -15.91
C ARG A 354 -7.85 -18.02 -17.01
N LEU A 355 -6.72 -18.19 -17.66
CA LEU A 355 -6.30 -17.37 -18.78
C LEU A 355 -7.30 -17.33 -19.95
N ASP A 356 -8.02 -18.45 -20.14
CA ASP A 356 -8.89 -18.65 -21.30
C ASP A 356 -10.31 -18.08 -21.14
N SER A 357 -10.62 -17.50 -19.99
CA SER A 357 -11.94 -16.91 -19.70
C SER A 357 -11.81 -15.49 -19.22
N PRO A 358 -12.62 -14.53 -19.74
CA PRO A 358 -12.54 -13.14 -19.32
C PRO A 358 -12.94 -12.97 -17.84
N SER A 359 -12.12 -12.26 -17.09
CA SER A 359 -12.47 -11.82 -15.75
C SER A 359 -13.54 -10.74 -15.81
N ARG A 360 -14.53 -10.79 -14.88
CA ARG A 360 -15.65 -9.85 -14.85
C ARG A 360 -15.53 -8.89 -13.67
N ALA A 361 -15.64 -7.61 -13.96
CA ALA A 361 -15.58 -6.57 -12.94
C ALA A 361 -16.70 -5.54 -13.08
N LEU A 362 -17.15 -5.04 -11.93
CA LEU A 362 -18.15 -3.99 -11.81
C LEU A 362 -17.55 -2.81 -11.02
N LEU A 363 -17.45 -1.65 -11.64
CA LEU A 363 -17.02 -0.42 -10.98
C LEU A 363 -18.26 0.33 -10.51
N VAL A 364 -18.30 0.74 -9.26
CA VAL A 364 -19.45 1.42 -8.64
C VAL A 364 -19.01 2.79 -8.14
N PRO A 365 -19.12 3.85 -8.96
CA PRO A 365 -18.75 5.20 -8.56
C PRO A 365 -19.71 5.75 -7.51
N GLY A 366 -19.22 6.45 -6.50
CA GLY A 366 -20.04 7.08 -5.48
C GLY A 366 -20.61 8.43 -5.89
N ASN A 367 -20.02 9.08 -6.90
CA ASN A 367 -20.42 10.41 -7.37
C ASN A 367 -20.00 10.63 -8.83
N ARG A 368 -20.38 11.78 -9.40
CA ARG A 368 -20.13 12.14 -10.82
C ARG A 368 -18.65 12.22 -11.14
N PHE A 369 -17.83 12.70 -10.20
CA PHE A 369 -16.39 12.76 -10.42
C PHE A 369 -15.76 11.35 -10.42
N GLU A 370 -16.17 10.49 -9.49
CA GLU A 370 -15.73 9.09 -9.47
C GLU A 370 -16.18 8.30 -10.70
N PHE A 371 -17.26 8.74 -11.39
CA PHE A 371 -17.63 8.17 -12.69
C PHE A 371 -16.53 8.43 -13.75
N LEU A 372 -15.98 9.65 -13.78
CA LEU A 372 -14.87 9.97 -14.69
C LEU A 372 -13.62 9.15 -14.34
N GLU A 373 -13.29 9.01 -13.04
CA GLU A 373 -12.20 8.16 -12.58
C GLU A 373 -12.39 6.69 -12.98
N ALA A 374 -13.59 6.15 -12.79
CA ALA A 374 -13.94 4.78 -13.18
C ALA A 374 -13.82 4.57 -14.70
N THR A 375 -14.26 5.56 -15.48
CA THR A 375 -14.14 5.56 -16.94
C THR A 375 -12.66 5.59 -17.35
N ALA A 376 -11.87 6.50 -16.77
CA ALA A 376 -10.43 6.59 -17.02
C ALA A 376 -9.70 5.28 -16.71
N ALA A 377 -10.01 4.65 -15.57
CA ALA A 377 -9.41 3.40 -15.17
C ALA A 377 -9.80 2.23 -16.09
N ARG A 378 -11.08 2.14 -16.47
CA ARG A 378 -11.56 1.14 -17.43
C ARG A 378 -10.86 1.27 -18.78
N ASP A 379 -10.77 2.49 -19.30
CA ASP A 379 -10.17 2.77 -20.59
C ASP A 379 -8.63 2.51 -20.54
N ALA A 380 -7.96 2.86 -19.43
CA ALA A 380 -6.54 2.53 -19.20
C ALA A 380 -6.29 1.01 -19.19
N VAL A 381 -7.19 0.24 -18.57
CA VAL A 381 -7.12 -1.23 -18.57
C VAL A 381 -7.21 -1.79 -19.99
N LYS A 382 -8.16 -1.30 -20.81
CA LYS A 382 -8.31 -1.71 -22.22
C LYS A 382 -7.11 -1.38 -23.09
N GLU A 383 -6.46 -0.24 -22.83
CA GLU A 383 -5.29 0.21 -23.58
C GLU A 383 -3.99 -0.43 -23.07
N GLY A 384 -4.06 -1.29 -22.08
CA GLY A 384 -2.87 -1.93 -21.53
C GLY A 384 -1.98 -1.00 -20.71
N MET A 385 -2.45 0.20 -20.34
CA MET A 385 -1.70 1.15 -19.52
C MET A 385 -1.50 0.62 -18.10
N ARG A 386 -0.29 0.78 -17.58
CA ARG A 386 0.10 0.32 -16.24
C ARG A 386 0.66 1.47 -15.41
N ASP A 387 0.41 1.42 -14.12
CA ASP A 387 1.03 2.34 -13.17
C ASP A 387 2.51 1.96 -13.01
N GLY A 388 3.39 2.96 -12.98
CA GLY A 388 4.81 2.83 -12.67
C GLY A 388 5.13 3.63 -11.42
N GLU A 389 5.99 3.09 -10.57
CA GLU A 389 6.64 3.82 -9.49
C GLU A 389 8.15 3.72 -9.72
N ASP A 390 8.84 4.87 -9.65
CA ASP A 390 10.29 4.90 -9.83
C ASP A 390 11.01 4.24 -8.64
N PHE A 391 12.11 3.56 -8.95
CA PHE A 391 13.00 3.07 -7.92
C PHE A 391 13.73 4.24 -7.27
N ARG A 392 13.77 4.23 -5.94
CA ARG A 392 14.43 5.24 -5.12
C ARG A 392 15.69 4.67 -4.46
N PRO A 393 16.63 5.53 -4.05
CA PRO A 393 17.71 5.11 -3.16
C PRO A 393 17.17 4.45 -1.89
N GLY A 394 17.85 3.42 -1.43
CA GLY A 394 17.45 2.64 -0.26
C GLY A 394 17.51 3.46 1.04
N GLY A 395 16.62 3.15 1.98
CA GLY A 395 16.54 3.85 3.26
C GLY A 395 17.77 3.62 4.14
N LEU A 396 18.39 4.70 4.65
CA LEU A 396 19.60 4.60 5.50
C LEU A 396 19.30 3.98 6.87
N ASP A 397 18.08 4.08 7.36
CA ASP A 397 17.60 3.39 8.56
C ASP A 397 17.51 1.87 8.36
N VAL A 398 17.11 1.44 7.16
CA VAL A 398 17.09 0.02 6.77
C VAL A 398 18.51 -0.51 6.62
N LEU A 399 19.40 0.29 6.03
CA LEU A 399 20.82 -0.03 5.94
C LEU A 399 21.44 -0.20 7.33
N ALA A 400 21.20 0.72 8.24
CA ALA A 400 21.69 0.65 9.62
C ALA A 400 21.17 -0.61 10.35
N GLN A 401 19.89 -0.96 10.13
CA GLN A 401 19.31 -2.20 10.67
C GLN A 401 20.02 -3.44 10.11
N HIS A 402 20.34 -3.44 8.80
CA HIS A 402 21.05 -4.53 8.15
C HIS A 402 22.49 -4.70 8.68
N VAL A 403 23.25 -3.61 8.82
CA VAL A 403 24.58 -3.61 9.42
C VAL A 403 24.54 -4.24 10.81
N MET A 404 23.58 -3.84 11.62
CA MET A 404 23.39 -4.42 12.95
C MET A 404 23.05 -5.92 12.89
N ALA A 405 22.24 -6.36 11.92
CA ALA A 405 21.94 -7.78 11.69
C ALA A 405 23.20 -8.58 11.32
N CYS A 406 24.07 -8.03 10.47
CA CYS A 406 25.35 -8.63 10.11
C CYS A 406 26.26 -8.79 11.33
N ALA A 407 26.40 -7.75 12.15
CA ALA A 407 27.18 -7.81 13.40
C ALA A 407 26.61 -8.84 14.39
N CYS A 408 25.30 -9.07 14.40
CA CYS A 408 24.67 -10.11 15.23
C CYS A 408 25.00 -11.54 14.75
N ALA A 409 25.25 -11.70 13.44
CA ALA A 409 25.54 -13.00 12.85
C ALA A 409 27.02 -13.37 13.02
N ALA A 410 27.94 -12.45 12.69
CA ALA A 410 29.40 -12.65 12.84
C ALA A 410 30.13 -11.31 12.77
N PRO A 411 31.40 -11.25 13.24
CA PRO A 411 32.30 -10.14 12.93
C PRO A 411 32.44 -9.95 11.42
N PHE A 412 32.58 -8.70 10.96
CA PHE A 412 32.67 -8.40 9.53
C PHE A 412 33.75 -7.37 9.22
N ASP A 413 34.32 -7.48 8.02
CA ASP A 413 35.20 -6.48 7.43
C ASP A 413 34.37 -5.35 6.79
N GLU A 414 34.74 -4.13 7.04
CA GLU A 414 34.05 -2.92 6.61
C GLU A 414 33.97 -2.82 5.10
N ALA A 415 35.08 -3.03 4.38
CA ALA A 415 35.12 -2.90 2.94
C ALA A 415 34.40 -4.07 2.24
N ALA A 416 34.46 -5.26 2.82
CA ALA A 416 33.73 -6.42 2.29
C ALA A 416 32.21 -6.24 2.41
N LEU A 417 31.73 -5.74 3.56
CA LEU A 417 30.30 -5.48 3.74
C LEU A 417 29.80 -4.37 2.83
N LEU A 418 30.57 -3.28 2.64
CA LEU A 418 30.20 -2.21 1.71
C LEU A 418 30.07 -2.72 0.27
N ARG A 419 31.02 -3.58 -0.18
CA ARG A 419 30.91 -4.22 -1.50
C ARG A 419 29.65 -5.08 -1.63
N GLU A 420 29.33 -5.86 -0.60
CA GLU A 420 28.11 -6.66 -0.56
C GLU A 420 26.86 -5.77 -0.68
N ILE A 421 26.77 -4.69 0.08
CA ILE A 421 25.67 -3.73 0.08
C ILE A 421 25.51 -3.08 -1.29
N ARG A 422 26.58 -2.63 -1.92
CA ARG A 422 26.56 -2.00 -3.26
C ARG A 422 26.15 -2.96 -4.37
N SER A 423 26.12 -4.27 -4.12
CA SER A 423 25.68 -5.26 -5.11
C SER A 423 24.18 -5.27 -5.38
N CYS A 424 23.35 -4.53 -4.62
CA CYS A 424 21.92 -4.40 -4.90
C CYS A 424 21.56 -2.97 -5.32
N LEU A 425 20.63 -2.86 -6.27
CA LEU A 425 20.25 -1.61 -6.92
C LEU A 425 19.92 -0.47 -5.94
N PRO A 426 19.11 -0.64 -4.87
CA PRO A 426 18.77 0.47 -3.98
C PRO A 426 19.97 1.10 -3.27
N TYR A 427 21.09 0.38 -3.13
CA TYR A 427 22.27 0.82 -2.40
C TYR A 427 23.53 0.90 -3.26
N ALA A 428 23.42 0.74 -4.57
CA ALA A 428 24.56 0.81 -5.49
C ALA A 428 25.29 2.17 -5.42
N GLY A 429 24.56 3.25 -5.14
CA GLY A 429 25.08 4.62 -5.03
C GLY A 429 25.59 5.02 -3.65
N VAL A 430 25.67 4.13 -2.65
CA VAL A 430 26.17 4.46 -1.32
C VAL A 430 27.65 4.77 -1.40
N ASP A 431 28.06 6.00 -1.16
CA ASP A 431 29.46 6.42 -1.10
C ASP A 431 30.11 6.13 0.27
N GLU A 432 31.41 6.35 0.37
CA GLU A 432 32.19 6.08 1.59
C GLU A 432 31.83 7.04 2.74
N SER A 433 31.40 8.27 2.42
CA SER A 433 30.98 9.26 3.42
C SER A 433 29.67 8.86 4.09
N VAL A 434 28.66 8.51 3.28
CA VAL A 434 27.39 7.97 3.77
C VAL A 434 27.62 6.68 4.56
N TRP A 435 28.46 5.80 4.04
CA TRP A 435 28.80 4.55 4.70
C TRP A 435 29.44 4.79 6.07
N GLY A 436 30.41 5.68 6.17
CA GLY A 436 31.06 6.05 7.43
C GLY A 436 30.07 6.57 8.47
N ARG A 437 29.14 7.44 8.07
CA ARG A 437 28.09 7.96 8.96
C ARG A 437 27.11 6.87 9.42
N VAL A 438 26.75 5.92 8.55
CA VAL A 438 25.93 4.76 8.94
C VAL A 438 26.65 3.89 9.96
N LEU A 439 27.93 3.59 9.75
CA LEU A 439 28.74 2.83 10.71
C LEU A 439 28.88 3.55 12.05
N GLU A 440 29.17 4.84 12.04
CA GLU A 440 29.24 5.67 13.26
C GLU A 440 27.92 5.63 14.02
N PHE A 441 26.81 5.81 13.33
CA PHE A 441 25.49 5.69 13.93
C PHE A 441 25.26 4.31 14.55
N VAL A 442 25.56 3.22 13.85
CA VAL A 442 25.40 1.86 14.39
C VAL A 442 26.34 1.63 15.57
N ALA A 443 27.57 2.16 15.52
CA ALA A 443 28.57 1.99 16.56
C ALA A 443 28.27 2.76 17.84
N THR A 444 27.84 4.02 17.73
CA THR A 444 27.78 4.95 18.88
C THR A 444 26.47 5.73 18.99
N GLY A 445 25.55 5.60 18.04
CA GLY A 445 24.34 6.41 17.96
C GLY A 445 24.54 7.79 17.31
N GLY A 446 25.74 8.06 16.74
CA GLY A 446 26.16 9.36 16.21
C GLY A 446 26.90 10.23 17.24
N TYR A 447 27.45 11.34 16.78
CA TYR A 447 28.25 12.24 17.60
C TYR A 447 27.50 12.75 18.87
N ALA A 448 26.26 13.16 18.71
CA ALA A 448 25.48 13.73 19.80
C ALA A 448 25.13 12.70 20.91
N LEU A 449 25.09 11.41 20.59
CA LEU A 449 24.65 10.35 21.51
C LEU A 449 25.79 9.46 21.99
N ARG A 450 27.00 9.62 21.51
CA ARG A 450 28.18 8.75 21.80
C ARG A 450 28.56 8.64 23.27
N ALA A 451 28.15 9.59 24.10
CA ALA A 451 28.41 9.56 25.54
C ALA A 451 27.59 8.52 26.29
N TYR A 452 26.51 7.99 25.68
CA TYR A 452 25.62 7.03 26.33
C TYR A 452 25.97 5.60 25.95
N ASP A 453 26.34 4.77 26.90
CA ASP A 453 26.75 3.37 26.69
C ASP A 453 25.69 2.51 26.00
N LYS A 454 24.40 2.80 26.17
CA LYS A 454 23.32 2.08 25.52
C LYS A 454 23.33 2.13 23.99
N PHE A 455 24.01 3.13 23.41
CA PHE A 455 24.15 3.29 21.96
C PHE A 455 25.47 2.72 21.41
N LYS A 456 26.37 2.27 22.24
CA LYS A 456 27.62 1.60 21.84
C LYS A 456 27.33 0.14 21.49
N ARG A 457 26.85 -0.11 20.26
CA ARG A 457 26.31 -1.41 19.86
C ARG A 457 27.32 -2.30 19.17
N ILE A 458 28.23 -1.72 18.36
CA ILE A 458 29.30 -2.43 17.69
C ILE A 458 30.65 -1.75 17.98
N THR A 459 31.75 -2.51 17.88
CA THR A 459 33.11 -2.02 18.09
C THR A 459 34.09 -2.76 17.18
N LYS A 460 35.21 -2.13 16.81
CA LYS A 460 36.30 -2.82 16.13
C LYS A 460 37.14 -3.64 17.13
N ASP A 461 37.48 -4.85 16.75
CA ASP A 461 38.40 -5.70 17.52
C ASP A 461 39.86 -5.45 17.13
N GLY A 462 40.79 -6.26 17.71
CA GLY A 462 42.22 -6.14 17.44
C GLY A 462 42.62 -6.43 16.00
N ASP A 463 41.80 -7.16 15.24
CA ASP A 463 42.00 -7.51 13.84
C ASP A 463 41.34 -6.49 12.89
N GLY A 464 40.72 -5.45 13.43
CA GLY A 464 40.03 -4.41 12.68
C GLY A 464 38.62 -4.76 12.21
N LEU A 465 38.09 -5.93 12.64
CA LEU A 465 36.73 -6.36 12.29
C LEU A 465 35.71 -5.72 13.22
N TRP A 466 34.58 -5.35 12.63
CA TRP A 466 33.41 -4.90 13.39
C TRP A 466 32.64 -6.06 13.99
N ARG A 467 32.34 -5.98 15.29
CA ARG A 467 31.54 -6.96 16.01
C ARG A 467 30.64 -6.33 17.07
N LEU A 468 29.73 -7.12 17.63
CA LEU A 468 28.91 -6.67 18.75
C LEU A 468 29.79 -6.27 19.95
N SER A 469 29.49 -5.13 20.55
CA SER A 469 30.14 -4.70 21.80
C SER A 469 29.69 -5.55 22.99
N HIS A 470 28.45 -6.05 22.97
CA HIS A 470 27.88 -6.93 23.99
C HIS A 470 26.81 -7.87 23.40
N PRO A 471 26.74 -9.15 23.81
CA PRO A 471 25.78 -10.13 23.29
C PRO A 471 24.32 -9.75 23.47
N GLU A 472 23.98 -8.93 24.46
CA GLU A 472 22.63 -8.44 24.71
C GLU A 472 22.06 -7.63 23.51
N HIS A 473 22.92 -6.94 22.77
CA HIS A 473 22.49 -6.18 21.59
C HIS A 473 21.91 -7.09 20.50
N ALA A 474 22.37 -8.34 20.37
CA ALA A 474 21.74 -9.29 19.43
C ALA A 474 20.30 -9.63 19.84
N HIS A 475 20.06 -9.83 21.14
CA HIS A 475 18.72 -10.12 21.64
C HIS A 475 17.78 -8.92 21.41
N ARG A 476 18.23 -7.71 21.77
CA ARG A 476 17.46 -6.47 21.57
C ARG A 476 17.17 -6.20 20.09
N HIS A 477 18.18 -6.36 19.23
CA HIS A 477 17.99 -6.24 17.78
C HIS A 477 16.90 -7.19 17.28
N ARG A 478 17.00 -8.49 17.61
CA ARG A 478 16.03 -9.51 17.16
C ARG A 478 14.63 -9.31 17.69
N MET A 479 14.45 -8.63 18.83
CA MET A 479 13.13 -8.25 19.34
C MET A 479 12.51 -7.06 18.60
N ASN A 480 13.34 -6.17 18.03
CA ASN A 480 12.89 -4.89 17.47
C ASN A 480 13.10 -4.80 15.95
N ALA A 481 13.86 -5.73 15.34
CA ALA A 481 14.09 -5.73 13.90
C ALA A 481 12.80 -5.91 13.09
N GLY A 482 12.68 -5.14 12.01
CA GLY A 482 11.56 -5.15 11.09
C GLY A 482 11.19 -3.75 10.63
N ILE A 483 10.45 -3.67 9.54
CA ILE A 483 10.07 -2.41 8.89
C ILE A 483 8.60 -2.11 9.08
N ILE A 484 7.77 -3.16 9.29
CA ILE A 484 6.34 -2.97 9.54
C ILE A 484 6.17 -2.42 10.95
N LEU A 485 5.91 -1.13 11.03
CA LEU A 485 5.54 -0.48 12.27
C LEU A 485 4.02 -0.53 12.39
N ASP A 486 3.52 -1.29 13.36
CA ASP A 486 2.09 -1.26 13.66
C ASP A 486 1.69 0.19 13.99
N ALA A 487 0.63 0.69 13.36
CA ALA A 487 -0.05 1.89 13.85
C ALA A 487 -0.40 1.69 15.34
N GLU A 488 -0.49 2.78 16.07
CA GLU A 488 -0.91 2.74 17.49
C GLU A 488 -2.34 2.22 17.57
N MET A 489 -2.47 0.92 17.84
CA MET A 489 -3.75 0.19 17.82
C MET A 489 -4.06 -0.36 19.21
N LEU A 490 -5.29 -0.14 19.67
CA LEU A 490 -5.84 -0.77 20.85
C LEU A 490 -6.60 -2.03 20.50
N GLU A 491 -6.48 -3.04 21.34
CA GLU A 491 -7.24 -4.28 21.18
C GLU A 491 -8.67 -4.13 21.72
N VAL A 492 -9.66 -4.44 20.89
CA VAL A 492 -11.08 -4.44 21.28
C VAL A 492 -11.43 -5.82 21.83
N ARG A 493 -11.83 -5.88 23.10
CA ARG A 493 -12.14 -7.15 23.78
C ARG A 493 -13.45 -7.10 24.52
N PHE A 494 -14.16 -8.21 24.51
CA PHE A 494 -15.23 -8.47 25.46
C PHE A 494 -14.67 -8.75 26.86
N ARG A 495 -15.48 -8.53 27.91
CA ARG A 495 -15.13 -8.82 29.31
C ARG A 495 -14.67 -10.27 29.54
N ASN A 496 -15.19 -11.21 28.77
CA ASN A 496 -14.79 -12.63 28.81
C ASN A 496 -13.41 -12.92 28.15
N GLY A 497 -12.69 -11.88 27.72
CA GLY A 497 -11.38 -12.01 27.11
C GLY A 497 -11.38 -12.28 25.59
N ARG A 498 -12.54 -12.49 24.96
CA ARG A 498 -12.65 -12.69 23.51
C ARG A 498 -12.26 -11.41 22.78
N SER A 499 -11.24 -11.47 21.94
CA SER A 499 -10.81 -10.36 21.07
C SER A 499 -11.71 -10.28 19.84
N LEU A 500 -12.12 -9.06 19.49
CA LEU A 500 -12.81 -8.75 18.24
C LEU A 500 -11.81 -8.30 17.15
N GLY A 501 -10.72 -7.64 17.57
CA GLY A 501 -9.72 -7.08 16.67
C GLY A 501 -9.07 -5.83 17.26
N LYS A 502 -8.68 -4.88 16.41
CA LYS A 502 -7.94 -3.68 16.83
C LYS A 502 -8.52 -2.42 16.22
N VAL A 503 -8.63 -1.35 17.03
CA VAL A 503 -8.98 0.01 16.59
C VAL A 503 -7.80 0.95 16.80
N GLU A 504 -7.76 2.03 16.05
CA GLU A 504 -6.72 3.05 16.20
C GLU A 504 -6.82 3.76 17.55
N GLU A 505 -5.67 4.04 18.19
CA GLU A 505 -5.58 4.74 19.47
C GLU A 505 -6.31 6.08 19.44
N ARG A 506 -6.22 6.81 18.33
CA ARG A 506 -6.89 8.09 18.13
C ARG A 506 -8.42 7.96 18.22
N PHE A 507 -8.99 6.95 17.54
CA PHE A 507 -10.42 6.66 17.64
C PHE A 507 -10.81 6.24 19.06
N ALA A 508 -10.07 5.30 19.67
CA ALA A 508 -10.33 4.85 21.03
C ALA A 508 -10.25 5.99 22.05
N ALA A 509 -9.35 6.96 21.85
CA ALA A 509 -9.20 8.13 22.74
C ALA A 509 -10.39 9.11 22.65
N SER A 510 -11.16 9.09 21.56
CA SER A 510 -12.38 9.90 21.43
C SER A 510 -13.60 9.29 22.10
N LEU A 511 -13.54 8.01 22.49
CA LEU A 511 -14.67 7.26 23.05
C LEU A 511 -14.76 7.45 24.57
N ARG A 512 -16.01 7.47 25.06
CA ARG A 512 -16.34 7.48 26.49
C ARG A 512 -17.07 6.19 26.88
N PRO A 513 -17.01 5.76 28.13
CA PRO A 513 -17.87 4.68 28.60
C PRO A 513 -19.34 4.98 28.31
N GLY A 514 -20.04 4.03 27.67
CA GLY A 514 -21.40 4.16 27.21
C GLY A 514 -21.55 4.48 25.69
N ASP A 515 -20.49 4.94 25.04
CA ASP A 515 -20.51 5.14 23.58
C ASP A 515 -20.62 3.80 22.86
N THR A 516 -21.33 3.80 21.73
CA THR A 516 -21.55 2.60 20.94
C THR A 516 -20.89 2.74 19.58
N PHE A 517 -20.19 1.68 19.16
CA PHE A 517 -19.62 1.62 17.82
C PHE A 517 -19.77 0.23 17.22
N GLN A 518 -19.81 0.19 15.89
CA GLN A 518 -19.86 -1.06 15.14
C GLN A 518 -18.46 -1.56 14.87
N PHE A 519 -18.22 -2.84 15.08
CA PHE A 519 -16.95 -3.45 14.80
C PHE A 519 -17.10 -4.92 14.40
N SER A 520 -16.55 -5.30 13.23
CA SER A 520 -16.66 -6.68 12.72
C SER A 520 -18.12 -7.16 12.59
N GLY A 521 -19.03 -6.27 12.17
CA GLY A 521 -20.46 -6.55 12.03
C GLY A 521 -21.23 -6.68 13.34
N VAL A 522 -20.65 -6.30 14.49
CA VAL A 522 -21.27 -6.35 15.80
C VAL A 522 -21.30 -4.96 16.43
N ASN A 523 -22.47 -4.50 16.90
CA ASN A 523 -22.57 -3.29 17.68
C ASN A 523 -22.08 -3.54 19.10
N VAL A 524 -21.15 -2.72 19.55
CA VAL A 524 -20.53 -2.83 20.87
C VAL A 524 -20.62 -1.50 21.62
N GLU A 525 -20.78 -1.57 22.93
CA GLU A 525 -20.78 -0.43 23.86
C GLU A 525 -19.49 -0.45 24.67
N VAL A 526 -18.83 0.69 24.78
CA VAL A 526 -17.60 0.88 25.55
C VAL A 526 -17.90 0.80 27.04
N GLU A 527 -17.22 -0.09 27.74
CA GLU A 527 -17.27 -0.17 29.19
C GLU A 527 -16.08 0.53 29.85
N GLN A 528 -14.88 0.29 29.33
CA GLN A 528 -13.65 0.79 29.92
C GLN A 528 -12.50 0.82 28.90
N LEU A 529 -11.68 1.86 28.98
CA LEU A 529 -10.35 1.92 28.34
C LEU A 529 -9.30 1.60 29.42
N LYS A 530 -8.56 0.50 29.26
CA LYS A 530 -7.54 0.07 30.22
C LYS A 530 -6.26 -0.31 29.46
N ASP A 531 -5.16 0.32 29.81
CA ASP A 531 -3.85 0.13 29.16
C ASP A 531 -3.95 0.26 27.62
N MET A 532 -3.71 -0.81 26.87
CA MET A 532 -3.85 -0.87 25.41
C MET A 532 -5.07 -1.68 24.98
N GLU A 533 -6.09 -1.79 25.81
CA GLU A 533 -7.29 -2.57 25.55
C GLU A 533 -8.56 -1.72 25.74
N LEU A 534 -9.46 -1.83 24.80
CA LEU A 534 -10.82 -1.28 24.85
C LEU A 534 -11.78 -2.41 25.22
N ILE A 535 -12.28 -2.37 26.45
CA ILE A 535 -13.22 -3.37 26.96
C ILE A 535 -14.63 -2.96 26.56
N VAL A 536 -15.33 -3.88 25.92
CA VAL A 536 -16.66 -3.64 25.35
C VAL A 536 -17.66 -4.75 25.72
N ARG A 537 -18.96 -4.43 25.59
CA ARG A 537 -20.08 -5.39 25.63
C ARG A 537 -20.92 -5.30 24.36
N ALA A 538 -21.65 -6.35 24.03
CA ALA A 538 -22.60 -6.30 22.90
C ALA A 538 -23.71 -5.29 23.19
N SER A 539 -24.16 -4.56 22.18
CA SER A 539 -25.21 -3.55 22.28
C SER A 539 -26.22 -3.72 21.14
N ALA A 540 -27.49 -3.41 21.42
CA ALA A 540 -28.54 -3.32 20.40
C ALA A 540 -28.80 -1.87 19.96
N LYS A 541 -28.04 -0.90 20.53
CA LYS A 541 -28.21 0.51 20.19
C LYS A 541 -27.61 0.83 18.82
N SER A 542 -28.07 1.91 18.20
CA SER A 542 -27.39 2.53 17.06
C SER A 542 -25.93 2.79 17.38
N ALA A 543 -25.05 2.52 16.44
CA ALA A 543 -23.62 2.50 16.65
C ALA A 543 -22.88 3.27 15.56
N MET A 544 -21.89 4.09 15.96
CA MET A 544 -21.00 4.76 15.00
C MET A 544 -20.01 3.77 14.39
N ILE A 545 -19.54 4.03 13.18
CA ILE A 545 -18.47 3.24 12.55
C ILE A 545 -17.12 3.82 12.95
N PRO A 546 -16.11 2.99 13.34
CA PRO A 546 -14.79 3.48 13.71
C PRO A 546 -14.14 4.29 12.57
N SER A 547 -13.58 5.44 12.90
CA SER A 547 -12.71 6.15 11.97
C SER A 547 -11.34 5.51 11.94
N TYR A 548 -10.80 5.33 10.76
CA TYR A 548 -9.46 4.80 10.53
C TYR A 548 -8.65 5.84 9.75
N GLY A 549 -7.57 6.32 10.34
CA GLY A 549 -6.57 7.17 9.70
C GLY A 549 -5.63 6.35 8.81
N GLY A 550 -6.18 5.59 7.87
CA GLY A 550 -5.39 4.79 6.93
C GLY A 550 -4.58 5.67 5.97
N LEU A 551 -3.47 5.15 5.45
CA LEU A 551 -2.81 5.72 4.28
C LEU A 551 -3.85 5.75 3.14
N ARG A 552 -4.15 6.94 2.63
CA ARG A 552 -4.92 7.07 1.39
C ARG A 552 -4.06 6.50 0.26
N LEU A 553 -4.68 5.72 -0.60
CA LEU A 553 -4.00 5.22 -1.80
C LEU A 553 -3.76 6.39 -2.73
N PRO A 554 -2.52 6.63 -3.19
CA PRO A 554 -2.26 7.71 -4.12
C PRO A 554 -2.96 7.44 -5.46
N LEU A 555 -3.48 8.50 -6.06
CA LEU A 555 -3.94 8.49 -7.44
C LEU A 555 -2.73 8.49 -8.36
N THR A 556 -2.74 7.63 -9.37
CA THR A 556 -1.65 7.58 -10.35
C THR A 556 -1.74 8.74 -11.34
N THR A 557 -0.58 9.23 -11.80
CA THR A 557 -0.48 10.40 -12.67
C THR A 557 -1.30 10.24 -13.94
N HIS A 558 -1.14 9.12 -14.62
CA HIS A 558 -1.81 8.92 -15.90
C HIS A 558 -3.35 8.85 -15.78
N LEU A 559 -3.91 8.37 -14.65
CA LEU A 559 -5.35 8.45 -14.42
C LEU A 559 -5.80 9.88 -14.16
N ALA A 560 -5.02 10.68 -13.42
CA ALA A 560 -5.30 12.10 -13.21
C ALA A 560 -5.31 12.87 -14.54
N ASP A 561 -4.32 12.64 -15.40
CA ASP A 561 -4.20 13.27 -16.71
C ASP A 561 -5.34 12.86 -17.64
N ARG A 562 -5.78 11.59 -17.59
CA ARG A 562 -6.95 11.13 -18.36
C ARG A 562 -8.24 11.81 -17.91
N VAL A 563 -8.47 11.90 -16.60
CA VAL A 563 -9.65 12.62 -16.06
C VAL A 563 -9.60 14.08 -16.51
N ARG A 564 -8.44 14.72 -16.45
CA ARG A 564 -8.22 16.10 -16.89
C ARG A 564 -8.52 16.28 -18.38
N THR A 565 -8.07 15.34 -19.21
CA THR A 565 -8.37 15.32 -20.63
C THR A 565 -9.87 15.11 -20.89
N MET A 566 -10.53 14.22 -20.16
CA MET A 566 -11.98 13.98 -20.29
C MET A 566 -12.82 15.21 -19.94
N LEU A 567 -12.38 16.05 -19.02
CA LEU A 567 -13.07 17.29 -18.67
C LEU A 567 -13.10 18.27 -19.85
N THR A 568 -12.05 18.32 -20.65
CA THR A 568 -11.93 19.26 -21.80
C THR A 568 -12.37 18.67 -23.13
N ASP A 569 -12.53 17.36 -23.24
CA ASP A 569 -13.01 16.68 -24.46
C ASP A 569 -14.52 16.76 -24.59
N ARG A 570 -15.03 17.96 -24.98
CA ARG A 570 -16.47 18.20 -25.16
C ARG A 570 -17.14 17.24 -26.13
N ALA A 571 -16.43 16.77 -27.16
CA ALA A 571 -16.96 15.79 -28.11
C ALA A 571 -17.14 14.42 -27.46
N GLY A 572 -16.26 14.04 -26.57
CA GLY A 572 -16.31 12.80 -25.81
C GLY A 572 -17.44 12.74 -24.77
N TRP A 573 -18.00 13.89 -24.36
CA TRP A 573 -19.09 13.92 -23.36
C TRP A 573 -20.37 13.22 -23.82
N ALA A 574 -20.58 13.09 -25.13
CA ALA A 574 -21.72 12.36 -25.69
C ALA A 574 -21.82 10.89 -25.24
N ARG A 575 -20.71 10.30 -24.77
CA ARG A 575 -20.63 8.92 -24.22
C ARG A 575 -20.93 8.84 -22.72
N PHE A 576 -21.04 9.98 -22.04
CA PHE A 576 -21.34 10.04 -20.62
C PHE A 576 -22.86 10.01 -20.36
N PRO A 577 -23.30 9.58 -19.17
CA PRO A 577 -24.68 9.72 -18.75
C PRO A 577 -25.16 11.18 -18.80
N ASP A 578 -26.43 11.39 -19.04
CA ASP A 578 -27.01 12.72 -19.21
C ASP A 578 -26.71 13.65 -18.04
N ASP A 579 -26.78 13.14 -16.82
CA ASP A 579 -26.54 13.91 -15.60
C ASP A 579 -25.07 14.29 -15.42
N VAL A 580 -24.13 13.46 -15.86
CA VAL A 580 -22.68 13.78 -15.86
C VAL A 580 -22.38 14.82 -16.94
N ARG A 581 -22.98 14.65 -18.14
CA ARG A 581 -22.85 15.61 -19.23
C ARG A 581 -23.41 16.97 -18.84
N GLU A 582 -24.64 17.05 -18.31
CA GLU A 582 -25.25 18.28 -17.82
C GLU A 582 -24.36 18.99 -16.77
N TRP A 583 -23.77 18.25 -15.87
CA TRP A 583 -22.87 18.77 -14.86
C TRP A 583 -21.62 19.44 -15.46
N LEU A 584 -21.03 18.84 -16.50
CA LEU A 584 -19.88 19.40 -17.22
C LEU A 584 -20.29 20.60 -18.08
N GLU A 585 -21.46 20.55 -18.73
CA GLU A 585 -22.01 21.65 -19.52
C GLU A 585 -22.29 22.89 -18.66
N VAL A 586 -22.80 22.70 -17.44
CA VAL A 586 -23.03 23.80 -16.49
C VAL A 586 -21.68 24.37 -15.98
N GLN A 587 -20.69 23.54 -15.74
CA GLN A 587 -19.34 24.01 -15.39
C GLN A 587 -18.77 24.89 -16.51
N ASP A 588 -18.79 24.38 -17.73
CA ASP A 588 -18.27 25.08 -18.92
C ASP A 588 -19.00 26.40 -19.22
N TRP A 589 -20.29 26.46 -18.90
CA TRP A 589 -21.09 27.66 -19.04
C TRP A 589 -20.83 28.70 -17.93
N ARG A 590 -20.58 28.27 -16.69
CA ARG A 590 -20.43 29.18 -15.54
C ARG A 590 -19.00 29.61 -15.27
N SER A 591 -18.06 28.77 -15.64
CA SER A 591 -16.64 28.96 -15.38
C SER A 591 -15.82 28.42 -16.55
N HIS A 592 -14.62 27.98 -16.27
CA HIS A 592 -13.77 27.29 -17.22
C HIS A 592 -13.61 25.81 -16.85
N LEU A 593 -12.96 25.05 -17.74
CA LEU A 593 -12.63 23.65 -17.51
C LEU A 593 -11.12 23.52 -17.23
N PRO A 594 -10.73 22.79 -16.18
CA PRO A 594 -9.31 22.56 -15.91
C PRO A 594 -8.74 21.59 -16.95
N GLY A 595 -7.96 22.11 -17.89
CA GLY A 595 -7.32 21.35 -18.96
C GLY A 595 -5.85 20.99 -18.65
N PRO A 596 -5.22 20.17 -19.51
CA PRO A 596 -3.80 19.84 -19.39
C PRO A 596 -2.88 21.06 -19.41
N ASP A 597 -3.31 22.12 -20.10
CA ASP A 597 -2.50 23.29 -20.40
C ASP A 597 -2.76 24.53 -19.53
N ASN A 598 -3.66 24.43 -18.53
CA ASN A 598 -3.97 25.55 -17.64
C ASN A 598 -4.11 25.11 -16.19
N LEU A 599 -3.80 25.99 -15.26
CA LEU A 599 -4.19 25.84 -13.85
C LEU A 599 -5.41 26.71 -13.60
N LEU A 600 -6.59 26.09 -13.54
CA LEU A 600 -7.82 26.79 -13.19
C LEU A 600 -7.83 27.05 -11.68
N VAL A 601 -8.12 28.32 -11.32
CA VAL A 601 -8.36 28.78 -9.96
C VAL A 601 -9.67 29.55 -9.91
N GLU A 602 -10.59 29.12 -9.06
CA GLU A 602 -11.90 29.77 -8.88
C GLU A 602 -11.98 30.41 -7.49
N SER A 603 -12.50 31.63 -7.40
CA SER A 603 -12.77 32.32 -6.14
C SER A 603 -14.24 32.69 -6.05
N PHE A 604 -14.91 32.38 -4.93
CA PHE A 604 -16.33 32.67 -4.73
C PHE A 604 -16.67 32.85 -3.23
N PRO A 605 -17.72 33.64 -2.92
CA PRO A 605 -18.25 33.77 -1.57
C PRO A 605 -19.16 32.60 -1.22
N HIS A 606 -19.10 32.09 0.02
CA HIS A 606 -20.06 31.15 0.57
C HIS A 606 -20.10 31.27 2.10
N ALA A 607 -21.31 31.31 2.71
CA ALA A 607 -21.51 31.31 4.16
C ALA A 607 -20.63 32.31 4.93
N LYS A 608 -20.55 33.57 4.47
CA LYS A 608 -19.77 34.68 5.03
C LYS A 608 -18.23 34.49 4.98
N ARG A 609 -17.75 33.60 4.15
CA ARG A 609 -16.32 33.33 3.87
C ARG A 609 -16.08 33.43 2.38
N HIS A 610 -14.83 33.59 2.01
CA HIS A 610 -14.37 33.51 0.63
C HIS A 610 -13.58 32.22 0.45
N TYR A 611 -13.90 31.47 -0.58
CA TYR A 611 -13.28 30.20 -0.93
C TYR A 611 -12.51 30.38 -2.22
N THR A 612 -11.32 29.78 -2.27
CA THR A 612 -10.50 29.69 -3.48
C THR A 612 -10.18 28.23 -3.74
N VAL A 613 -10.59 27.75 -4.91
CA VAL A 613 -10.39 26.34 -5.33
C VAL A 613 -9.36 26.29 -6.43
N TYR A 614 -8.32 25.50 -6.24
CA TYR A 614 -7.23 25.24 -7.18
C TYR A 614 -7.40 23.84 -7.76
N TYR A 615 -7.56 23.71 -9.07
CA TYR A 615 -7.73 22.42 -9.76
C TYR A 615 -6.39 21.90 -10.27
N THR A 616 -5.65 21.28 -9.38
CA THR A 616 -4.23 20.94 -9.53
C THR A 616 -3.96 19.60 -10.20
N PHE A 617 -4.77 18.57 -9.94
CA PHE A 617 -4.60 17.18 -10.43
C PHE A 617 -3.28 16.50 -10.01
N VAL A 618 -2.58 17.03 -9.01
CA VAL A 618 -1.26 16.52 -8.56
C VAL A 618 -1.32 15.46 -7.46
N GLY A 619 -2.52 15.07 -7.04
CA GLY A 619 -2.73 14.10 -5.97
C GLY A 619 -2.82 14.72 -4.58
N TRP A 620 -3.43 13.96 -3.67
CA TRP A 620 -3.77 14.44 -2.33
C TRP A 620 -2.55 14.93 -1.52
N ASN A 621 -1.43 14.19 -1.58
CA ASN A 621 -0.22 14.54 -0.82
C ASN A 621 0.34 15.91 -1.24
N ALA A 622 0.49 16.14 -2.54
CA ALA A 622 0.99 17.41 -3.07
C ALA A 622 0.01 18.54 -2.74
N ASN A 623 -1.30 18.30 -2.87
CA ASN A 623 -2.33 19.26 -2.52
C ASN A 623 -2.35 19.60 -1.03
N GLN A 624 -2.08 18.67 -0.13
CA GLN A 624 -1.94 18.94 1.29
C GLN A 624 -0.74 19.87 1.56
N SER A 625 0.39 19.62 0.93
CA SER A 625 1.58 20.46 1.06
C SER A 625 1.32 21.86 0.51
N LEU A 626 0.75 21.95 -0.68
CA LEU A 626 0.39 23.22 -1.31
C LEU A 626 -0.62 24.03 -0.46
N GLY A 627 -1.64 23.36 0.09
CA GLY A 627 -2.65 23.98 0.93
C GLY A 627 -2.07 24.62 2.19
N MET A 628 -1.13 23.96 2.83
CA MET A 628 -0.42 24.52 3.98
C MET A 628 0.43 25.73 3.60
N LEU A 629 1.15 25.67 2.49
CA LEU A 629 1.99 26.77 2.01
C LEU A 629 1.15 27.98 1.59
N ILE A 630 0.07 27.76 0.83
CA ILE A 630 -0.88 28.82 0.45
C ILE A 630 -1.50 29.46 1.69
N THR A 631 -1.92 28.66 2.67
CA THR A 631 -2.53 29.17 3.91
C THR A 631 -1.54 30.07 4.66
N LYS A 632 -0.25 29.70 4.74
CA LYS A 632 0.80 30.52 5.35
C LYS A 632 0.94 31.86 4.61
N ARG A 633 1.06 31.85 3.28
CA ARG A 633 1.17 33.08 2.47
C ARG A 633 -0.07 33.97 2.57
N MET A 634 -1.27 33.35 2.61
CA MET A 634 -2.50 34.11 2.84
C MET A 634 -2.47 34.85 4.18
N ASP A 635 -1.92 34.24 5.23
CA ASP A 635 -1.76 34.89 6.54
C ASP A 635 -0.78 36.06 6.48
N GLU A 636 0.38 35.89 5.85
CA GLU A 636 1.39 36.93 5.63
C GLU A 636 0.85 38.09 4.78
N MET A 637 -0.03 37.80 3.80
CA MET A 637 -0.72 38.82 3.00
C MET A 637 -1.93 39.45 3.72
N GLY A 638 -2.26 38.99 4.94
CA GLY A 638 -3.37 39.53 5.73
C GLY A 638 -4.75 39.17 5.21
N LEU A 639 -4.86 38.05 4.48
CA LEU A 639 -6.12 37.49 3.94
C LEU A 639 -6.94 36.72 4.99
N MET A 640 -6.39 36.54 6.20
CA MET A 640 -7.03 35.88 7.34
C MET A 640 -7.56 34.49 6.99
N PRO A 641 -6.69 33.50 6.67
CA PRO A 641 -7.10 32.17 6.30
C PRO A 641 -7.79 31.45 7.47
N GLY A 642 -8.83 30.68 7.16
CA GLY A 642 -9.56 29.85 8.12
C GLY A 642 -9.19 28.37 8.05
N GLY A 643 -8.49 27.94 6.99
CA GLY A 643 -8.07 26.57 6.76
C GLY A 643 -8.10 26.18 5.29
N PHE A 644 -7.85 24.89 5.04
CA PHE A 644 -7.94 24.32 3.71
C PHE A 644 -8.38 22.85 3.77
N VAL A 645 -8.86 22.34 2.66
CA VAL A 645 -9.15 20.91 2.42
C VAL A 645 -8.68 20.52 1.04
N ALA A 646 -8.22 19.28 0.89
CA ALA A 646 -7.69 18.78 -0.37
C ALA A 646 -8.20 17.38 -0.69
N ASN A 647 -8.41 17.12 -1.98
CA ASN A 647 -8.55 15.79 -2.55
C ASN A 647 -7.43 15.50 -3.57
N ASP A 648 -7.55 14.45 -4.37
CA ASP A 648 -6.52 14.11 -5.37
C ASP A 648 -6.44 15.12 -6.53
N TYR A 649 -7.51 15.90 -6.79
CA TYR A 649 -7.70 16.72 -7.97
C TYR A 649 -7.71 18.21 -7.68
N SER A 650 -8.08 18.57 -6.47
CA SER A 650 -8.28 19.98 -6.11
C SER A 650 -7.94 20.26 -4.65
N LEU A 651 -7.67 21.54 -4.41
CA LEU A 651 -7.42 22.13 -3.13
C LEU A 651 -8.38 23.30 -2.94
N ALA A 652 -9.15 23.33 -1.86
CA ALA A 652 -9.99 24.47 -1.46
C ALA A 652 -9.39 25.14 -0.21
N VAL A 653 -9.12 26.41 -0.27
CA VAL A 653 -8.67 27.24 0.84
C VAL A 653 -9.73 28.30 1.12
N TRP A 654 -9.98 28.65 2.38
CA TRP A 654 -10.94 29.70 2.72
C TRP A 654 -10.37 30.72 3.70
N GLY A 655 -10.88 31.93 3.59
CA GLY A 655 -10.50 33.06 4.44
C GLY A 655 -11.64 34.03 4.65
N LEU A 656 -11.39 35.06 5.48
CA LEU A 656 -12.36 36.15 5.70
C LEU A 656 -12.29 37.22 4.59
N LYS A 657 -11.20 37.26 3.84
CA LYS A 657 -11.03 38.17 2.70
C LYS A 657 -10.90 37.37 1.40
N PRO A 658 -11.36 37.92 0.26
CA PRO A 658 -11.23 37.27 -1.02
C PRO A 658 -9.77 37.25 -1.51
N VAL A 659 -9.40 36.20 -2.23
CA VAL A 659 -8.20 36.17 -3.08
C VAL A 659 -8.62 36.78 -4.41
N THR A 660 -8.06 37.94 -4.74
CA THR A 660 -8.29 38.67 -6.00
C THR A 660 -7.17 38.45 -7.02
N ASP A 661 -6.00 38.04 -6.55
CA ASP A 661 -4.87 37.63 -7.37
C ASP A 661 -4.19 36.40 -6.73
N PRO A 662 -4.33 35.21 -7.32
CA PRO A 662 -3.69 34.00 -6.81
C PRO A 662 -2.21 33.84 -7.23
N ALA A 663 -1.70 34.61 -8.18
CA ALA A 663 -0.34 34.44 -8.68
C ALA A 663 0.75 34.54 -7.60
N PRO A 664 0.69 35.52 -6.66
CA PRO A 664 1.68 35.58 -5.57
C PRO A 664 1.62 34.37 -4.63
N LEU A 665 0.46 33.72 -4.50
CA LEU A 665 0.29 32.52 -3.67
C LEU A 665 0.90 31.27 -4.29
N LEU A 666 1.14 31.27 -5.60
CA LEU A 666 1.64 30.16 -6.40
C LEU A 666 3.06 30.39 -6.92
N SER A 667 3.74 31.45 -6.47
CA SER A 667 5.11 31.72 -6.92
C SER A 667 6.06 30.57 -6.57
N PRO A 668 6.96 30.12 -7.49
CA PRO A 668 7.87 28.98 -7.28
C PRO A 668 8.80 29.11 -6.07
N ASP A 669 9.06 30.34 -5.60
CA ASP A 669 9.83 30.59 -4.38
C ASP A 669 9.22 29.98 -3.10
N ILE A 670 7.95 29.56 -3.16
CA ILE A 670 7.28 28.80 -2.09
C ILE A 670 7.98 27.47 -1.76
N LEU A 671 8.77 26.92 -2.70
CA LEU A 671 9.53 25.67 -2.54
C LEU A 671 10.98 25.91 -2.06
N THR A 672 11.37 27.12 -1.75
CA THR A 672 12.73 27.47 -1.32
C THR A 672 12.97 27.29 0.19
N GLU A 673 13.81 28.11 0.82
CA GLU A 673 14.21 28.01 2.22
C GLU A 673 13.02 27.98 3.19
N GLU A 674 11.94 28.71 2.89
CA GLU A 674 10.74 28.73 3.73
C GLU A 674 10.05 27.36 3.83
N PHE A 675 10.06 26.59 2.75
CA PHE A 675 9.53 25.24 2.74
C PHE A 675 10.38 24.31 3.61
N ILE A 676 11.70 24.45 3.54
CA ILE A 676 12.62 23.63 4.34
C ILE A 676 12.43 23.92 5.82
N ASP A 677 12.39 25.18 6.21
CA ASP A 677 12.21 25.60 7.61
C ASP A 677 10.85 25.13 8.15
N TRP A 678 9.80 25.28 7.35
CA TRP A 678 8.47 24.83 7.74
C TRP A 678 8.38 23.31 7.88
N VAL A 679 8.98 22.55 6.94
CA VAL A 679 9.00 21.06 7.03
C VAL A 679 9.76 20.61 8.26
N GLN A 680 10.87 21.29 8.62
CA GLN A 680 11.64 20.97 9.83
C GLN A 680 10.83 21.10 11.12
N ASP A 681 9.93 22.06 11.19
CA ASP A 681 9.05 22.28 12.35
C ASP A 681 7.75 21.48 12.28
N SER A 682 7.46 20.87 11.14
CA SER A 682 6.20 20.15 10.89
C SER A 682 6.10 18.83 11.67
N HIS A 683 4.86 18.47 12.02
CA HIS A 683 4.55 17.15 12.56
C HIS A 683 4.91 16.00 11.62
N LEU A 684 5.04 16.26 10.32
CA LEU A 684 5.34 15.27 9.29
C LEU A 684 6.77 14.75 9.41
N LEU A 685 7.76 15.63 9.52
CA LEU A 685 9.15 15.23 9.69
C LEU A 685 9.37 14.53 11.04
N ARG A 686 8.75 15.02 12.11
CA ARG A 686 8.76 14.34 13.42
C ARG A 686 8.16 12.93 13.34
N ARG A 687 7.07 12.77 12.58
CA ARG A 687 6.45 11.46 12.36
C ARG A 687 7.37 10.54 11.54
N ALA A 688 7.95 11.04 10.45
CA ALA A 688 8.91 10.28 9.65
C ALA A 688 10.14 9.90 10.49
N PHE A 689 10.69 10.83 11.28
CA PHE A 689 11.81 10.55 12.18
C PHE A 689 11.46 9.47 13.22
N ARG A 690 10.25 9.46 13.74
CA ARG A 690 9.79 8.43 14.70
C ARG A 690 9.86 7.03 14.08
N GLU A 691 9.42 6.88 12.84
CA GLU A 691 9.46 5.62 12.13
C GLU A 691 10.91 5.20 11.84
N VAL A 692 11.70 6.10 11.29
CA VAL A 692 13.13 5.90 11.00
C VAL A 692 13.93 5.57 12.25
N ALA A 693 13.69 6.24 13.38
CA ALA A 693 14.37 5.99 14.64
C ALA A 693 14.08 4.60 15.22
N VAL A 694 12.88 4.08 14.97
CA VAL A 694 12.52 2.70 15.37
C VAL A 694 13.16 1.68 14.44
N ILE A 695 13.07 1.87 13.11
CA ILE A 695 13.65 0.96 12.11
C ILE A 695 15.17 0.90 12.27
N GLY A 696 15.85 2.03 12.38
CA GLY A 696 17.30 2.12 12.60
C GLY A 696 17.76 1.63 13.98
N GLY A 697 16.81 1.28 14.88
CA GLY A 697 17.10 0.75 16.20
C GLY A 697 17.60 1.79 17.21
N LEU A 698 17.37 3.08 16.96
CA LEU A 698 17.68 4.15 17.94
C LEU A 698 16.71 4.13 19.11
N VAL A 699 15.45 3.81 18.85
CA VAL A 699 14.39 3.67 19.84
C VAL A 699 13.80 2.27 19.79
N GLU A 700 13.93 1.56 20.91
CA GLU A 700 13.40 0.21 21.05
C GLU A 700 11.92 0.25 21.49
N ARG A 701 11.07 -0.52 20.80
CA ARG A 701 9.66 -0.72 21.17
C ARG A 701 9.46 -1.80 22.21
N GLN A 702 10.33 -2.82 22.17
CA GLN A 702 10.22 -4.00 23.01
C GLN A 702 11.48 -4.16 23.88
N HIS A 703 11.28 -4.38 25.16
CA HIS A 703 12.29 -4.80 26.10
C HIS A 703 11.92 -6.17 26.68
N PRO A 704 12.87 -6.96 27.21
CA PRO A 704 12.54 -8.19 27.90
C PRO A 704 11.47 -7.94 28.98
N GLY A 705 10.27 -8.52 28.82
CA GLY A 705 9.15 -8.39 29.77
C GLY A 705 8.33 -7.08 29.70
N LYS A 706 8.66 -6.13 28.80
CA LYS A 706 7.89 -4.87 28.65
C LYS A 706 7.79 -4.42 27.20
N ARG A 707 6.60 -4.00 26.81
CA ARG A 707 6.35 -3.27 25.55
C ARG A 707 6.07 -1.80 25.86
N LYS A 708 6.76 -0.88 25.18
CA LYS A 708 6.46 0.56 25.31
C LYS A 708 5.15 0.89 24.59
N THR A 709 4.37 1.77 25.18
CA THR A 709 3.20 2.35 24.53
C THR A 709 3.61 3.30 23.41
N GLY A 710 2.73 3.56 22.44
CA GLY A 710 2.97 4.53 21.40
C GLY A 710 3.35 5.91 21.95
N ARG A 711 2.67 6.38 22.99
CA ARG A 711 2.96 7.65 23.67
C ARG A 711 4.38 7.71 24.26
N GLN A 712 4.87 6.61 24.83
CA GLN A 712 6.25 6.53 25.36
C GLN A 712 7.30 6.54 24.24
N VAL A 713 7.01 5.89 23.10
CA VAL A 713 7.87 5.91 21.92
C VAL A 713 7.90 7.33 21.35
N THR A 714 6.75 7.99 21.17
CA THR A 714 6.62 9.37 20.69
C THR A 714 7.45 10.33 21.53
N PHE A 715 7.26 10.34 22.85
CA PHE A 715 8.02 11.23 23.74
C PHE A 715 9.53 11.01 23.65
N SER A 716 9.98 9.76 23.58
CA SER A 716 11.40 9.44 23.46
C SER A 716 11.98 9.87 22.11
N THR A 717 11.24 9.71 21.02
CA THR A 717 11.70 10.08 19.67
C THR A 717 11.71 11.58 19.46
N ASP A 718 10.72 12.31 19.98
CA ASP A 718 10.63 13.76 19.82
C ASP A 718 11.79 14.46 20.58
N LEU A 719 12.13 13.98 21.77
CA LEU A 719 13.27 14.49 22.52
C LEU A 719 14.59 14.24 21.78
N ILE A 720 14.79 13.03 21.24
CA ILE A 720 16.01 12.69 20.48
C ILE A 720 16.07 13.51 19.19
N TYR A 721 14.95 13.70 18.49
CA TYR A 721 14.86 14.53 17.29
C TYR A 721 15.36 15.95 17.56
N ASP A 722 14.88 16.60 18.64
CA ASP A 722 15.27 17.96 19.00
C ASP A 722 16.77 18.04 19.34
N VAL A 723 17.33 17.02 20.00
CA VAL A 723 18.76 16.96 20.30
C VAL A 723 19.58 16.80 19.02
N LEU A 724 19.23 15.86 18.14
CA LEU A 724 19.97 15.64 16.89
C LEU A 724 19.86 16.84 15.96
N ARG A 725 18.69 17.43 15.80
CA ARG A 725 18.51 18.63 15.00
C ARG A 725 19.41 19.79 15.44
N LYS A 726 19.60 19.95 16.75
CA LYS A 726 20.39 21.04 17.34
C LYS A 726 21.90 20.78 17.29
N TYR A 727 22.34 19.55 17.52
CA TYR A 727 23.75 19.23 17.74
C TYR A 727 24.38 18.40 16.63
N GLU A 728 23.58 17.78 15.76
CA GLU A 728 24.02 16.92 14.68
C GLU A 728 22.97 16.93 13.53
N PRO A 729 22.75 18.10 12.87
CA PRO A 729 21.70 18.25 11.86
C PRO A 729 21.89 17.34 10.63
N ASP A 730 23.10 16.91 10.34
CA ASP A 730 23.52 15.98 9.30
C ASP A 730 23.50 14.50 9.73
N HIS A 731 22.88 14.20 10.88
CA HIS A 731 22.74 12.84 11.36
C HIS A 731 21.99 11.96 10.38
N VAL A 732 22.49 10.73 10.13
CA VAL A 732 21.99 9.79 9.11
C VAL A 732 20.49 9.50 9.23
N LEU A 733 19.93 9.48 10.44
CA LEU A 733 18.49 9.29 10.65
C LEU A 733 17.67 10.57 10.38
N ILE A 734 18.25 11.76 10.51
CA ILE A 734 17.60 13.00 10.06
C ILE A 734 17.49 12.98 8.54
N GLU A 735 18.58 12.62 7.84
CA GLU A 735 18.59 12.45 6.39
C GLU A 735 17.58 11.41 5.91
N ALA A 736 17.53 10.23 6.55
CA ALA A 736 16.55 9.20 6.25
C ALA A 736 15.09 9.67 6.50
N ALA A 737 14.86 10.45 7.57
CA ALA A 737 13.55 11.02 7.86
C ALA A 737 13.14 12.05 6.80
N TRP A 738 14.08 12.84 6.30
CA TRP A 738 13.86 13.76 5.20
C TRP A 738 13.51 13.02 3.90
N ALA A 739 14.24 11.94 3.57
CA ALA A 739 13.95 11.12 2.40
C ALA A 739 12.54 10.52 2.48
N ASP A 740 12.15 9.99 3.65
CA ASP A 740 10.80 9.47 3.89
C ASP A 740 9.72 10.57 3.85
N ALA A 741 9.99 11.70 4.46
CA ALA A 741 9.08 12.83 4.43
C ALA A 741 8.88 13.31 2.98
N ARG A 742 9.95 13.48 2.22
CA ARG A 742 9.88 13.83 0.79
C ARG A 742 9.07 12.82 -0.01
N ALA A 743 9.27 11.53 0.17
CA ALA A 743 8.51 10.48 -0.51
C ALA A 743 7.01 10.47 -0.15
N ARG A 744 6.66 10.97 1.04
CA ARG A 744 5.26 11.05 1.51
C ARG A 744 4.60 12.39 1.30
N MET A 745 5.37 13.47 1.38
CA MET A 745 4.86 14.84 1.29
C MET A 745 4.67 15.28 -0.14
N THR A 746 5.55 14.81 -1.01
CA THR A 746 5.63 15.42 -2.31
C THR A 746 6.00 14.37 -3.32
N ASP A 747 5.18 14.37 -4.24
CA ASP A 747 5.66 14.54 -5.57
C ASP A 747 6.16 16.00 -5.71
N ILE A 748 7.35 16.33 -5.14
CA ILE A 748 7.93 17.67 -5.26
C ILE A 748 8.12 18.01 -6.73
N GLY A 749 8.44 17.02 -7.57
CA GLY A 749 8.49 17.19 -9.00
C GLY A 749 7.15 17.69 -9.54
N ARG A 750 6.05 16.99 -9.25
CA ARG A 750 4.71 17.42 -9.71
C ARG A 750 4.32 18.79 -9.17
N LEU A 751 4.70 19.10 -7.93
CA LEU A 751 4.43 20.43 -7.37
C LEU A 751 5.26 21.51 -8.05
N GLY A 752 6.53 21.24 -8.37
CA GLY A 752 7.36 22.13 -9.19
C GLY A 752 6.76 22.36 -10.57
N ASP A 753 6.44 21.31 -11.29
CA ASP A 753 5.80 21.36 -12.61
C ASP A 753 4.46 22.13 -12.57
N LEU A 754 3.69 21.94 -11.48
CA LEU A 754 2.45 22.69 -11.28
C LEU A 754 2.69 24.19 -11.10
N LEU A 755 3.69 24.57 -10.29
CA LEU A 755 4.00 25.99 -10.04
C LEU A 755 4.59 26.66 -11.29
N ASP A 756 5.38 25.92 -12.07
CA ASP A 756 5.87 26.41 -13.38
C ASP A 756 4.69 26.60 -14.35
N THR A 757 3.75 25.67 -14.38
CA THR A 757 2.50 25.81 -15.16
C THR A 757 1.68 27.01 -14.68
N ALA A 758 1.58 27.22 -13.37
CA ALA A 758 0.87 28.37 -12.79
C ALA A 758 1.51 29.69 -13.19
N ALA A 759 2.85 29.76 -13.23
CA ALA A 759 3.57 30.97 -13.63
C ALA A 759 3.29 31.38 -15.09
N GLU A 760 3.01 30.40 -15.96
CA GLU A 760 2.81 30.63 -17.39
C GLU A 760 1.34 30.70 -17.82
N LYS A 761 0.47 29.89 -17.20
CA LYS A 761 -0.89 29.57 -17.70
C LYS A 761 -1.93 29.54 -16.58
N LEU A 762 -1.83 30.49 -15.64
CA LEU A 762 -2.84 30.65 -14.59
C LEU A 762 -4.15 31.16 -15.18
N ASP A 763 -5.23 30.45 -14.93
CA ASP A 763 -6.58 30.77 -15.37
C ASP A 763 -7.45 31.07 -14.13
N PHE A 764 -7.64 32.37 -13.82
CA PHE A 764 -8.32 32.81 -12.62
C PHE A 764 -9.72 33.31 -12.93
N VAL A 765 -10.72 32.78 -12.25
CA VAL A 765 -12.14 33.12 -12.43
C VAL A 765 -12.74 33.51 -11.10
N GLU A 766 -13.31 34.73 -11.04
CA GLU A 766 -14.14 35.16 -9.92
C GLU A 766 -15.61 34.80 -10.20
N LEU A 767 -16.22 34.08 -9.27
CA LEU A 767 -17.60 33.63 -9.37
C LEU A 767 -18.45 34.22 -8.26
N ASP A 768 -19.74 34.37 -8.53
CA ASP A 768 -20.74 34.84 -7.56
C ASP A 768 -21.12 33.77 -6.52
N ARG A 769 -20.86 32.49 -6.83
CA ARG A 769 -21.18 31.31 -6.01
C ARG A 769 -20.37 30.08 -6.45
N VAL A 770 -20.54 29.00 -5.70
CA VAL A 770 -19.86 27.71 -5.95
C VAL A 770 -20.09 27.19 -7.37
N SER A 771 -19.03 26.68 -8.01
CA SER A 771 -19.09 26.01 -9.32
C SER A 771 -19.41 24.52 -9.18
N PRO A 772 -19.91 23.86 -10.25
CA PRO A 772 -20.18 22.43 -10.23
C PRO A 772 -18.96 21.56 -9.85
N LEU A 773 -17.76 21.88 -10.37
CA LEU A 773 -16.54 21.13 -10.05
C LEU A 773 -16.02 21.38 -8.64
N ALA A 774 -16.37 22.51 -7.99
CA ALA A 774 -15.99 22.81 -6.63
C ALA A 774 -16.80 22.03 -5.58
N VAL A 775 -18.05 21.63 -5.89
CA VAL A 775 -18.93 20.95 -4.93
C VAL A 775 -18.29 19.75 -4.24
N PRO A 776 -17.62 18.81 -4.93
CA PRO A 776 -17.01 17.64 -4.27
C PRO A 776 -15.98 17.99 -3.20
N VAL A 777 -15.15 19.01 -3.41
CA VAL A 777 -14.15 19.43 -2.43
C VAL A 777 -14.76 20.27 -1.31
N MET A 778 -15.81 21.04 -1.59
CA MET A 778 -16.54 21.84 -0.60
C MET A 778 -17.27 20.95 0.42
N VAL A 779 -17.91 19.87 -0.01
CA VAL A 779 -18.56 18.89 0.88
C VAL A 779 -17.58 18.28 1.88
N MET A 780 -16.30 18.19 1.54
CA MET A 780 -15.28 17.67 2.47
C MET A 780 -15.01 18.61 3.65
N ILE A 781 -15.29 19.91 3.50
CA ILE A 781 -15.11 20.91 4.58
C ILE A 781 -16.10 20.65 5.73
N GLY A 782 -17.35 20.30 5.40
CA GLY A 782 -18.35 19.91 6.39
C GLY A 782 -17.94 18.70 7.23
N ARG A 783 -17.24 17.75 6.63
CA ARG A 783 -16.76 16.53 7.31
C ARG A 783 -15.69 16.80 8.37
N GLU A 784 -14.86 17.81 8.22
CA GLU A 784 -13.83 18.15 9.23
C GLU A 784 -14.41 18.90 10.44
N SER A 785 -15.59 19.49 10.27
CA SER A 785 -16.20 20.40 11.27
C SER A 785 -17.19 19.72 12.21
N VAL A 786 -17.67 18.50 11.94
CA VAL A 786 -18.78 17.85 12.68
C VAL A 786 -18.31 16.60 13.42
N PRO A 787 -18.61 16.44 14.73
CA PRO A 787 -18.33 15.21 15.47
C PRO A 787 -19.08 14.02 14.88
N GLN A 788 -18.38 12.91 14.72
CA GLN A 788 -18.85 11.66 14.10
C GLN A 788 -20.10 11.11 14.79
N GLY A 789 -21.19 10.93 14.06
CA GLY A 789 -22.39 10.23 14.53
C GLY A 789 -23.75 10.67 13.94
N ALA A 790 -23.85 11.91 13.43
CA ALA A 790 -25.09 12.41 12.80
C ALA A 790 -24.86 12.77 11.31
N GLN A 791 -23.85 12.20 10.70
CA GLN A 791 -23.12 12.83 9.58
C GLN A 791 -23.65 12.61 8.17
N ASP A 792 -24.31 11.47 7.90
CA ASP A 792 -24.59 11.14 6.49
C ASP A 792 -25.78 11.97 5.96
N ASP A 793 -26.81 12.20 6.76
CA ASP A 793 -27.98 12.97 6.36
C ASP A 793 -27.67 14.49 6.26
N GLU A 794 -26.89 15.04 7.21
CA GLU A 794 -26.49 16.46 7.18
C GLU A 794 -25.52 16.75 6.02
N LEU A 795 -24.58 15.85 5.73
CA LEU A 795 -23.66 15.98 4.59
C LEU A 795 -24.37 15.83 3.23
N LEU A 796 -25.38 14.97 3.16
CA LEU A 796 -26.21 14.85 1.96
C LEU A 796 -27.00 16.14 1.74
N LEU A 797 -27.59 16.70 2.79
CA LEU A 797 -28.32 17.98 2.73
C LEU A 797 -27.40 19.15 2.34
N GLU A 798 -26.18 19.19 2.87
CA GLU A 798 -25.17 20.18 2.48
C GLU A 798 -24.74 20.00 1.02
N ALA A 799 -24.50 18.76 0.58
CA ALA A 799 -24.19 18.46 -0.81
C ALA A 799 -25.33 18.85 -1.76
N GLU A 800 -26.58 18.58 -1.39
CA GLU A 800 -27.77 18.98 -2.14
C GLU A 800 -27.93 20.51 -2.18
N SER A 801 -27.69 21.19 -1.08
CA SER A 801 -27.70 22.65 -0.99
C SER A 801 -26.63 23.29 -1.88
N LEU A 802 -25.39 22.78 -1.84
CA LEU A 802 -24.30 23.24 -2.69
C LEU A 802 -24.56 22.94 -4.17
N ALA A 803 -25.09 21.75 -4.48
CA ALA A 803 -25.46 21.36 -5.83
C ALA A 803 -26.59 22.26 -6.36
N GLY A 804 -27.60 22.54 -5.54
CA GLY A 804 -28.69 23.47 -5.87
C GLY A 804 -28.16 24.88 -6.14
N ALA A 805 -27.25 25.38 -5.33
CA ALA A 805 -26.59 26.67 -5.54
C ALA A 805 -25.77 26.70 -6.84
N ALA A 806 -25.02 25.60 -7.12
CA ALA A 806 -24.23 25.48 -8.33
C ALA A 806 -25.06 25.41 -9.63
N MET A 807 -26.26 24.83 -9.57
CA MET A 807 -27.15 24.67 -10.73
C MET A 807 -28.10 25.85 -10.98
N ARG A 808 -28.19 26.83 -10.09
CA ARG A 808 -29.10 27.98 -10.30
C ARG A 808 -28.71 28.75 -11.53
N VAL A 809 -29.68 28.93 -12.43
CA VAL A 809 -29.60 29.82 -13.61
C VAL A 809 -30.24 31.14 -13.24
N ASP A 810 -29.51 32.26 -13.36
CA ASP A 810 -30.03 33.57 -13.04
C ASP A 810 -31.20 33.91 -13.96
N GLY A 811 -32.33 34.32 -13.36
CA GLY A 811 -33.53 34.70 -14.08
C GLY A 811 -34.67 33.67 -14.06
N VAL A 812 -34.51 32.51 -13.45
CA VAL A 812 -35.60 31.54 -13.21
C VAL A 812 -36.12 31.72 -11.77
N PRO A 813 -37.40 32.13 -11.53
CA PRO A 813 -37.94 32.27 -10.18
C PRO A 813 -37.98 30.92 -9.44
N GLU A 814 -37.68 30.93 -8.15
CA GLU A 814 -37.83 29.75 -7.28
C GLU A 814 -39.30 29.25 -7.30
N GLU A 815 -39.48 27.93 -7.43
CA GLU A 815 -40.83 27.31 -7.34
C GLU A 815 -41.50 27.50 -5.96
N SER A 816 -40.79 27.96 -4.94
CA SER A 816 -41.31 28.23 -3.59
C SER A 816 -42.21 29.48 -3.50
N ASP A 817 -42.21 30.37 -4.49
CA ASP A 817 -43.06 31.58 -4.50
C ASP A 817 -44.43 31.35 -5.12
N ARG A 818 -44.77 30.12 -5.50
CA ARG A 818 -46.12 29.77 -6.07
C ARG A 818 -47.10 29.18 -5.05
N SER A 819 -46.77 29.17 -3.77
CA SER A 819 -47.68 28.77 -2.70
C SER A 819 -47.87 29.92 -1.71
N ASN A 820 -48.58 30.96 -2.12
CA ASN A 820 -49.36 31.88 -1.29
C ASN A 820 -50.71 32.12 -1.96
#